data_9f0be3c00b5a43cc94fb1f8dab617ca5
#
_entry.id   9f0be3c00b5a43cc94fb1f8dab617ca5
#
_cell.length_a   1.000
_cell.length_b   1.000
_cell.length_c   1.000
_cell.angle_alpha   90.00
_cell.angle_beta   90.00
_cell.angle_gamma   90.00
#
_symmetry.space_group_name_H-M   'P 1'
#
loop_
_entity.id
_entity.type
_entity.pdbx_description
1 polymer ?
#
loop_
_entity_poly.entity_id
_entity_poly.type
_entity_poly.pdbx_seq_one_letter_code
_entity_poly.pdbx_strand_id
1 'polypeptide(L)'
;MKAFTITSILAAACLFPSYSPAGAAAENKIQAASMQTAAGIPKQDPQLIKGKLANGLTYFIRPNAEPKGRFSIRLRVNTGSLNETDDIQGVSHFLEHMVFNGSTHFKRGEMIPAMQKEGLGLGGDANAYTAFDETVYMMDVPSMKESTVDLAFTIMRDFADGALLEESAIDAERGIITSEYKVRDSAGYRVMKEVFSIMLDGTRIPDRYPIGTLEVIRTAPREKFINYYRTHYVPSQMQLVIAGDITPEQGKAWVEKYFGSMKKDNYSFQTDRGTLKTATETTAHWITNKEATSTEASINIARPYVNKPDTVANRNKDIPLNVAYAMLNRRLEKMAKNADCPFISAEGGRADIVEAAEVDSIQTQADYKNWKAALAAIEQELRRAIEFGFNKEELAEARSNITAAAENAIKSWATAKSEDLASAIAQSAARDKVFTTPQEDWAISREVVENLTPEQCQAALKEAWTGAFPRVIVTSNKENSQGSAEIMKAYRESQTAKVQPYQADGRKDFSYKFGDPGKVTARTETTDLGVTQLTLSNGVRVNLKPTEFDKDSINITFAVDGGELSRPEKASGLELFANAVMNGGGLKDHSNDELAAIMAGKKVGVGFSMTDRFFLLSGNTNREDLETQLQLQTAYLMHPGYRQDGVTLLRRAIPMIYNKMDHEVQGAMKKQVPAILYRNNPRFTFPTQEQLTSYQIKDVRDWVDAPLKNNYMEVTVTGDFRTEDIIPLLERTVGAVPKRAEAPATLDETLRHPAMADFNFSKDLTYDSSIDKTMVCLFWKTPGGENKKLARRLNMLKAGFY
;
A
#
# COMPACT_ATOMS: atom_id res chain seq x y z
N MET A 1 8.70 -3.89 -6.13
CA MET A 1 9.08 -2.55 -5.61
C MET A 1 8.01 -1.55 -6.02
N LYS A 2 7.18 -1.14 -5.08
CA LYS A 2 6.25 -0.02 -5.30
C LYS A 2 7.07 1.26 -5.21
N ALA A 3 7.00 2.11 -6.22
CA ALA A 3 7.59 3.45 -6.16
C ALA A 3 6.84 4.24 -5.08
N PHE A 4 7.52 4.53 -3.98
CA PHE A 4 7.01 5.45 -2.97
C PHE A 4 7.14 6.87 -3.52
N THR A 5 6.03 7.47 -3.86
CA THR A 5 5.92 8.93 -4.02
C THR A 5 5.89 9.58 -2.64
N ILE A 6 6.21 10.86 -2.54
CA ILE A 6 6.09 11.66 -1.29
C ILE A 6 4.68 11.50 -0.69
N THR A 7 3.67 11.39 -1.52
CA THR A 7 2.29 11.04 -1.20
C THR A 7 2.16 9.78 -0.32
N SER A 8 2.96 8.74 -0.58
CA SER A 8 2.89 7.49 0.17
C SER A 8 3.50 7.58 1.57
N ILE A 9 4.42 8.51 1.81
CA ILE A 9 5.05 8.68 3.13
C ILE A 9 4.13 9.46 4.07
N LEU A 10 3.41 10.46 3.55
CA LEU A 10 2.43 11.23 4.33
C LEU A 10 1.10 10.47 4.49
N ALA A 11 0.66 9.75 3.45
CA ALA A 11 -0.58 8.94 3.50
C ALA A 11 -0.44 7.67 4.36
N ALA A 12 0.76 7.06 4.44
CA ALA A 12 0.98 5.87 5.28
C ALA A 12 0.82 6.14 6.79
N ALA A 13 0.89 7.41 7.20
CA ALA A 13 0.68 7.79 8.59
C ALA A 13 -0.80 8.03 8.95
N CYS A 14 -1.69 8.16 7.95
CA CYS A 14 -3.11 8.46 8.18
C CYS A 14 -4.03 7.25 8.04
N LEU A 15 -3.52 6.10 7.60
CA LEU A 15 -4.31 4.87 7.53
C LEU A 15 -4.13 4.08 8.82
N PHE A 16 -5.24 3.78 9.50
CA PHE A 16 -5.30 2.65 10.41
C PHE A 16 -4.62 1.46 9.73
N PRO A 17 -3.81 0.66 10.42
CA PRO A 17 -3.20 -0.50 9.81
C PRO A 17 -4.32 -1.33 9.17
N SER A 18 -4.27 -1.46 7.85
CA SER A 18 -5.18 -2.34 7.11
C SER A 18 -4.81 -3.78 7.45
N TYR A 19 -5.37 -4.28 8.53
CA TYR A 19 -5.43 -5.69 8.83
C TYR A 19 -6.68 -6.29 8.19
N SER A 20 -6.50 -7.23 7.31
CA SER A 20 -7.49 -8.22 6.91
C SER A 20 -7.03 -9.60 7.37
N PRO A 21 -7.88 -10.48 7.58
CA PRO A 21 -8.90 -10.77 8.58
C PRO A 21 -8.81 -12.21 9.21
N ALA A 22 -9.57 -12.56 10.18
CA ALA A 22 -10.62 -13.62 10.30
C ALA A 22 -10.85 -14.14 11.71
N GLY A 23 -11.90 -14.40 12.06
CA GLY A 23 -13.12 -15.08 12.30
C GLY A 23 -13.16 -16.01 13.48
N ALA A 24 -14.27 -16.07 14.13
CA ALA A 24 -15.23 -17.12 14.38
C ALA A 24 -16.21 -16.72 15.47
N ALA A 25 -17.48 -17.01 15.20
CA ALA A 25 -18.62 -16.72 16.05
C ALA A 25 -18.51 -17.41 17.43
N ALA A 26 -18.70 -16.60 18.47
CA ALA A 26 -19.34 -17.02 19.70
C ALA A 26 -20.31 -15.91 20.09
N GLU A 27 -21.60 -16.18 19.99
CA GLU A 27 -22.62 -15.43 20.68
C GLU A 27 -22.28 -15.42 22.17
N ASN A 28 -21.84 -14.29 22.67
CA ASN A 28 -21.89 -13.99 24.09
C ASN A 28 -22.32 -12.54 24.29
N LYS A 29 -23.41 -12.41 25.00
CA LYS A 29 -23.96 -11.16 25.50
C LYS A 29 -22.84 -10.25 25.98
N ILE A 30 -22.62 -9.16 25.24
CA ILE A 30 -21.78 -8.04 25.71
C ILE A 30 -22.58 -7.39 26.84
N GLN A 31 -22.31 -7.81 28.07
CA GLN A 31 -22.66 -7.01 29.23
C GLN A 31 -21.85 -5.73 29.17
N ALA A 32 -22.55 -4.62 29.20
CA ALA A 32 -21.98 -3.28 29.30
C ALA A 32 -20.94 -3.25 30.44
N ALA A 33 -19.68 -3.28 30.10
CA ALA A 33 -18.58 -2.94 31.01
C ALA A 33 -18.62 -1.42 31.19
N SER A 34 -19.18 -1.01 32.31
CA SER A 34 -19.39 0.36 32.73
C SER A 34 -18.09 1.19 32.74
N MET A 35 -18.17 2.36 32.17
CA MET A 35 -17.55 3.66 32.51
C MET A 35 -16.47 3.67 33.62
N GLN A 36 -15.30 3.12 33.37
CA GLN A 36 -14.10 3.37 34.19
C GLN A 36 -12.79 3.42 33.38
N THR A 37 -12.85 3.58 32.06
CA THR A 37 -11.68 3.46 31.17
C THR A 37 -11.09 4.81 30.69
N ALA A 38 -11.60 5.95 31.05
CA ALA A 38 -11.16 7.26 30.51
C ALA A 38 -9.71 7.68 30.85
N ALA A 39 -9.01 6.97 31.72
CA ALA A 39 -7.63 7.26 32.12
C ALA A 39 -6.72 6.01 32.13
N GLY A 40 -7.20 4.86 31.63
CA GLY A 40 -6.48 3.58 31.75
C GLY A 40 -5.43 3.34 30.65
N ILE A 41 -4.48 2.45 30.94
CA ILE A 41 -3.58 1.87 29.94
C ILE A 41 -4.40 0.85 29.12
N PRO A 42 -4.23 0.83 27.77
CA PRO A 42 -4.89 -0.18 26.92
C PRO A 42 -4.54 -1.61 27.34
N LYS A 43 -5.49 -2.53 27.19
CA LYS A 43 -5.25 -3.94 27.54
C LYS A 43 -4.42 -4.59 26.44
N GLN A 44 -3.29 -5.18 26.86
CA GLN A 44 -2.45 -5.96 25.95
C GLN A 44 -3.21 -7.17 25.39
N ASP A 45 -2.89 -7.55 24.14
CA ASP A 45 -3.32 -8.86 23.60
C ASP A 45 -3.00 -9.97 24.62
N PRO A 46 -4.00 -10.70 25.13
CA PRO A 46 -3.82 -11.72 26.17
C PRO A 46 -2.94 -12.89 25.73
N GLN A 47 -2.74 -13.09 24.44
CA GLN A 47 -1.86 -14.12 23.90
C GLN A 47 -0.42 -13.64 23.74
N LEU A 48 -0.14 -12.35 23.89
CA LEU A 48 1.21 -11.81 23.81
C LEU A 48 1.95 -11.95 25.15
N ILE A 49 3.08 -12.63 25.08
CA ILE A 49 3.99 -12.77 26.23
C ILE A 49 5.16 -11.81 26.02
N LYS A 50 5.37 -10.91 26.95
CA LYS A 50 6.53 -10.02 27.02
C LYS A 50 7.46 -10.48 28.12
N GLY A 51 8.75 -10.54 27.83
CA GLY A 51 9.77 -10.87 28.82
C GLY A 51 11.08 -10.12 28.56
N LYS A 52 12.01 -10.27 29.49
CA LYS A 52 13.35 -9.69 29.38
C LYS A 52 14.37 -10.69 29.90
N LEU A 53 15.43 -10.95 29.11
CA LEU A 53 16.54 -11.78 29.53
C LEU A 53 17.42 -11.06 30.56
N ALA A 54 18.23 -11.84 31.31
CA ALA A 54 19.16 -11.31 32.28
C ALA A 54 20.21 -10.37 31.69
N ASN A 55 20.53 -10.53 30.40
CA ASN A 55 21.43 -9.66 29.65
C ASN A 55 20.81 -8.36 29.16
N GLY A 56 19.50 -8.19 29.28
CA GLY A 56 18.80 -6.94 28.90
C GLY A 56 17.96 -7.04 27.63
N LEU A 57 18.08 -8.10 26.81
CA LEU A 57 17.27 -8.27 25.62
C LEU A 57 15.78 -8.42 25.99
N THR A 58 14.93 -7.61 25.37
CA THR A 58 13.48 -7.70 25.51
C THR A 58 12.92 -8.64 24.44
N TYR A 59 11.99 -9.51 24.81
CA TYR A 59 11.37 -10.40 23.84
C TYR A 59 9.84 -10.40 23.94
N PHE A 60 9.22 -10.75 22.81
CA PHE A 60 7.79 -10.90 22.64
C PHE A 60 7.51 -12.23 21.96
N ILE A 61 6.59 -13.00 22.52
CA ILE A 61 6.17 -14.29 21.97
C ILE A 61 4.65 -14.26 21.80
N ARG A 62 4.17 -14.49 20.58
CA ARG A 62 2.75 -14.54 20.29
C ARG A 62 2.42 -15.85 19.58
N PRO A 63 1.86 -16.87 20.28
CA PRO A 63 1.34 -18.08 19.63
C PRO A 63 0.30 -17.73 18.56
N ASN A 64 0.46 -18.30 17.36
CA ASN A 64 -0.46 -18.10 16.24
C ASN A 64 -0.28 -19.20 15.19
N ALA A 65 -1.31 -20.01 14.96
CA ALA A 65 -1.23 -21.15 14.04
C ALA A 65 -1.63 -20.78 12.58
N GLU A 66 -1.45 -19.53 12.19
CA GLU A 66 -1.74 -19.07 10.83
C GLU A 66 -0.48 -18.46 10.16
N PRO A 67 0.05 -19.17 9.18
CA PRO A 67 -0.26 -20.54 8.77
C PRO A 67 0.35 -21.59 9.72
N LYS A 68 -0.27 -22.77 9.82
CA LYS A 68 0.21 -23.89 10.65
C LYS A 68 1.61 -24.34 10.25
N GLY A 69 2.40 -24.77 11.23
CA GLY A 69 3.74 -25.30 11.02
C GLY A 69 4.77 -24.25 10.61
N ARG A 70 4.50 -22.97 10.83
CA ARG A 70 5.36 -21.83 10.49
C ARG A 70 5.46 -20.84 11.64
N PHE A 71 6.51 -20.02 11.61
CA PHE A 71 6.65 -18.90 12.54
C PHE A 71 7.47 -17.78 11.90
N SER A 72 7.35 -16.58 12.48
CA SER A 72 8.03 -15.38 12.03
C SER A 72 8.89 -14.80 13.14
N ILE A 73 10.09 -14.36 12.82
CA ILE A 73 11.02 -13.69 13.72
C ILE A 73 11.24 -12.26 13.25
N ARG A 74 11.25 -11.31 14.19
CA ARG A 74 11.73 -9.94 13.97
C ARG A 74 12.75 -9.63 15.06
N LEU A 75 13.98 -9.36 14.65
CA LEU A 75 15.03 -8.82 15.51
C LEU A 75 15.16 -7.34 15.22
N ARG A 76 14.68 -6.51 16.11
CA ARG A 76 14.80 -5.07 16.04
C ARG A 76 15.97 -4.61 16.88
N VAL A 77 16.85 -3.81 16.32
CA VAL A 77 17.90 -3.08 17.01
C VAL A 77 17.51 -1.60 17.03
N ASN A 78 17.47 -0.99 18.21
CA ASN A 78 17.09 0.40 18.42
C ASN A 78 18.21 1.35 18.01
N THR A 79 18.63 1.26 16.74
CA THR A 79 19.66 2.11 16.15
C THR A 79 19.47 2.20 14.64
N GLY A 80 19.70 3.37 14.09
CA GLY A 80 19.65 3.67 12.67
C GLY A 80 20.52 4.87 12.33
N SER A 81 20.23 5.52 11.22
CA SER A 81 21.10 6.60 10.71
C SER A 81 21.17 7.85 11.61
N LEU A 82 20.17 8.10 12.45
CA LEU A 82 20.22 9.19 13.44
C LEU A 82 21.32 8.99 14.51
N ASN A 83 21.75 7.76 14.72
CA ASN A 83 22.81 7.42 15.67
C ASN A 83 24.22 7.50 15.07
N GLU A 84 24.33 7.93 13.83
CA GLU A 84 25.59 8.13 13.14
C GLU A 84 26.15 9.54 13.40
N THR A 85 27.49 9.64 13.45
CA THR A 85 28.22 10.91 13.37
C THR A 85 28.46 11.30 11.92
N ASP A 86 28.90 12.52 11.66
CA ASP A 86 29.07 13.04 10.29
C ASP A 86 30.04 12.20 9.46
N ASP A 87 31.03 11.60 10.09
CA ASP A 87 32.09 10.81 9.46
C ASP A 87 31.73 9.32 9.22
N ILE A 88 30.48 8.93 9.56
CA ILE A 88 29.98 7.55 9.38
C ILE A 88 28.58 7.49 8.79
N GLN A 89 28.17 8.51 8.08
CA GLN A 89 26.82 8.54 7.47
C GLN A 89 26.64 7.40 6.45
N GLY A 90 25.72 6.46 6.77
CA GLY A 90 25.39 5.28 5.97
C GLY A 90 26.02 4.00 6.50
N VAL A 91 26.83 4.05 7.57
CA VAL A 91 27.42 2.84 8.19
C VAL A 91 26.35 1.91 8.77
N SER A 92 25.26 2.44 9.32
CA SER A 92 24.15 1.61 9.85
C SER A 92 23.50 0.75 8.77
N HIS A 93 23.20 1.34 7.61
CA HIS A 93 22.67 0.61 6.46
C HIS A 93 23.69 -0.33 5.84
N PHE A 94 24.93 0.11 5.71
CA PHE A 94 26.00 -0.75 5.22
C PHE A 94 26.21 -1.97 6.13
N LEU A 95 26.13 -1.78 7.46
CA LEU A 95 26.20 -2.86 8.44
C LEU A 95 25.07 -3.87 8.27
N GLU A 96 23.85 -3.40 7.94
CA GLU A 96 22.73 -4.28 7.62
C GLU A 96 23.07 -5.28 6.51
N HIS A 97 23.79 -4.87 5.47
CA HIS A 97 24.30 -5.77 4.43
C HIS A 97 25.42 -6.69 4.96
N MET A 98 26.29 -6.14 5.79
CA MET A 98 27.49 -6.87 6.24
C MET A 98 27.18 -8.05 7.15
N VAL A 99 26.07 -8.06 7.89
CA VAL A 99 25.70 -9.20 8.74
C VAL A 99 25.36 -10.46 7.92
N PHE A 100 25.01 -10.30 6.63
CA PHE A 100 24.86 -11.41 5.68
C PHE A 100 26.18 -11.85 5.04
N ASN A 101 27.24 -11.06 5.17
CA ASN A 101 28.51 -11.21 4.47
C ASN A 101 29.63 -11.81 5.34
N GLY A 102 29.28 -12.69 6.26
CA GLY A 102 30.22 -13.40 7.12
C GLY A 102 29.94 -13.18 8.60
N SER A 103 29.78 -14.29 9.30
CA SER A 103 29.44 -14.31 10.72
C SER A 103 30.16 -15.45 11.44
N THR A 104 29.93 -15.56 12.74
CA THR A 104 30.56 -16.60 13.59
C THR A 104 30.30 -18.01 13.06
N HIS A 105 29.10 -18.29 12.55
CA HIS A 105 28.73 -19.64 12.09
C HIS A 105 28.77 -19.81 10.56
N PHE A 106 28.81 -18.72 9.80
CA PHE A 106 28.76 -18.76 8.34
C PHE A 106 29.87 -17.92 7.74
N LYS A 107 30.75 -18.55 6.94
CA LYS A 107 31.68 -17.78 6.10
C LYS A 107 30.91 -16.99 5.05
N ARG A 108 31.58 -16.00 4.48
CA ARG A 108 31.03 -15.21 3.37
C ARG A 108 30.52 -16.14 2.25
N GLY A 109 29.27 -15.96 1.83
CA GLY A 109 28.61 -16.72 0.77
C GLY A 109 28.00 -18.06 1.22
N GLU A 110 28.11 -18.47 2.49
CA GLU A 110 27.56 -19.74 2.99
C GLU A 110 26.14 -19.60 3.57
N MET A 111 25.81 -18.45 4.12
CA MET A 111 24.52 -18.22 4.81
C MET A 111 23.32 -18.37 3.87
N ILE A 112 23.35 -17.70 2.72
CA ILE A 112 22.23 -17.74 1.76
C ILE A 112 21.99 -19.16 1.22
N PRO A 113 23.01 -19.93 0.77
CA PRO A 113 22.82 -21.32 0.40
C PRO A 113 22.29 -22.21 1.53
N ALA A 114 22.71 -21.98 2.79
CA ALA A 114 22.18 -22.68 3.95
C ALA A 114 20.69 -22.39 4.16
N MET A 115 20.28 -21.12 4.04
CA MET A 115 18.88 -20.71 4.07
C MET A 115 18.06 -21.38 2.97
N GLN A 116 18.54 -21.35 1.72
CA GLN A 116 17.86 -21.93 0.56
C GLN A 116 17.66 -23.44 0.70
N LYS A 117 18.63 -24.14 1.31
CA LYS A 117 18.53 -25.59 1.58
C LYS A 117 17.37 -25.91 2.52
N GLU A 118 17.05 -25.04 3.46
CA GLU A 118 15.92 -25.16 4.39
C GLU A 118 14.62 -24.51 3.86
N GLY A 119 14.63 -24.02 2.62
CA GLY A 119 13.46 -23.43 1.96
C GLY A 119 13.22 -21.96 2.31
N LEU A 120 14.22 -21.26 2.82
CA LEU A 120 14.18 -19.82 3.10
C LEU A 120 14.80 -19.04 1.93
N GLY A 121 14.04 -18.18 1.29
CA GLY A 121 14.50 -17.31 0.21
C GLY A 121 14.87 -15.91 0.71
N LEU A 122 16.04 -15.41 0.31
CA LEU A 122 16.40 -14.00 0.57
C LEU A 122 15.49 -13.07 -0.25
N GLY A 123 14.97 -12.02 0.38
CA GLY A 123 14.05 -11.06 -0.21
C GLY A 123 12.57 -11.46 -0.11
N GLY A 124 12.26 -12.75 -0.03
CA GLY A 124 10.91 -13.27 0.18
C GLY A 124 10.63 -13.63 1.64
N ASP A 125 11.40 -14.62 2.15
CA ASP A 125 11.22 -15.13 3.51
C ASP A 125 12.17 -14.48 4.51
N ALA A 126 13.33 -13.98 4.07
CA ALA A 126 14.29 -13.26 4.91
C ALA A 126 14.62 -11.92 4.28
N ASN A 127 14.59 -10.86 5.08
CA ASN A 127 14.85 -9.49 4.65
C ASN A 127 15.34 -8.65 5.83
N ALA A 128 15.81 -7.43 5.55
CA ALA A 128 16.13 -6.44 6.57
C ALA A 128 15.84 -5.03 6.05
N TYR A 129 15.81 -4.07 6.95
CA TYR A 129 15.82 -2.65 6.60
C TYR A 129 16.46 -1.82 7.69
N THR A 130 17.07 -0.71 7.29
CA THR A 130 17.56 0.35 8.16
C THR A 130 16.73 1.61 7.96
N ALA A 131 16.20 2.16 9.04
CA ALA A 131 15.49 3.43 9.10
C ALA A 131 16.34 4.50 9.81
N PHE A 132 15.72 5.61 10.15
CA PHE A 132 16.39 6.69 10.87
C PHE A 132 16.79 6.29 12.32
N ASP A 133 15.96 5.53 13.01
CA ASP A 133 16.11 5.20 14.42
C ASP A 133 16.04 3.70 14.74
N GLU A 134 15.92 2.84 13.72
CA GLU A 134 15.91 1.39 13.90
C GLU A 134 16.56 0.65 12.73
N THR A 135 17.04 -0.56 13.02
CA THR A 135 17.38 -1.59 12.05
C THR A 135 16.61 -2.86 12.40
N VAL A 136 15.91 -3.46 11.44
CA VAL A 136 15.05 -4.64 11.68
C VAL A 136 15.43 -5.76 10.72
N TYR A 137 15.73 -6.91 11.29
CA TYR A 137 15.95 -8.17 10.56
C TYR A 137 14.71 -9.04 10.66
N MET A 138 14.26 -9.57 9.55
CA MET A 138 13.01 -10.32 9.42
C MET A 138 13.28 -11.69 8.83
N MET A 139 12.59 -12.70 9.39
CA MET A 139 12.61 -14.04 8.84
C MET A 139 11.25 -14.72 9.06
N ASP A 140 10.64 -15.18 7.97
CA ASP A 140 9.38 -15.90 7.97
C ASP A 140 9.69 -17.39 7.69
N VAL A 141 9.73 -18.18 8.76
CA VAL A 141 10.30 -19.52 8.76
C VAL A 141 9.25 -20.55 8.29
N PRO A 142 9.49 -21.26 7.17
CA PRO A 142 8.48 -22.07 6.50
C PRO A 142 8.24 -23.43 7.17
N SER A 143 9.00 -23.79 8.20
CA SER A 143 8.97 -25.14 8.79
C SER A 143 9.34 -25.15 10.26
N MET A 144 8.72 -26.03 11.02
CA MET A 144 9.03 -26.32 12.44
C MET A 144 10.08 -27.43 12.61
N LYS A 145 10.75 -27.87 11.53
CA LYS A 145 11.87 -28.83 11.65
C LYS A 145 12.97 -28.26 12.50
N GLU A 146 13.56 -29.08 13.35
CA GLU A 146 14.62 -28.66 14.26
C GLU A 146 15.80 -28.01 13.51
N SER A 147 16.21 -28.57 12.35
CA SER A 147 17.26 -27.99 11.51
C SER A 147 16.93 -26.57 11.00
N THR A 148 15.67 -26.35 10.59
CA THR A 148 15.20 -25.06 10.09
C THR A 148 15.10 -24.04 11.22
N VAL A 149 14.59 -24.46 12.38
CA VAL A 149 14.53 -23.61 13.59
C VAL A 149 15.92 -23.23 14.07
N ASP A 150 16.83 -24.21 14.18
CA ASP A 150 18.21 -23.99 14.63
C ASP A 150 18.95 -23.04 13.69
N LEU A 151 18.81 -23.25 12.39
CA LEU A 151 19.37 -22.34 11.37
C LEU A 151 18.84 -20.91 11.53
N ALA A 152 17.53 -20.74 11.61
CA ALA A 152 16.91 -19.42 11.70
C ALA A 152 17.36 -18.63 12.93
N PHE A 153 17.37 -19.26 14.09
CA PHE A 153 17.81 -18.61 15.32
C PHE A 153 19.33 -18.40 15.37
N THR A 154 20.13 -19.30 14.80
CA THR A 154 21.58 -19.11 14.68
C THR A 154 21.89 -17.90 13.82
N ILE A 155 21.20 -17.72 12.69
CA ILE A 155 21.36 -16.54 11.82
C ILE A 155 20.95 -15.27 12.57
N MET A 156 19.79 -15.25 13.24
CA MET A 156 19.34 -14.09 13.99
C MET A 156 20.30 -13.73 15.14
N ARG A 157 20.89 -14.75 15.78
CA ARG A 157 21.93 -14.53 16.79
C ARG A 157 23.19 -13.97 16.18
N ASP A 158 23.62 -14.46 15.03
CA ASP A 158 24.79 -13.96 14.32
C ASP A 158 24.60 -12.51 13.85
N PHE A 159 23.38 -12.11 13.47
CA PHE A 159 23.05 -10.71 13.21
C PHE A 159 23.21 -9.84 14.46
N ALA A 160 22.85 -10.38 15.63
CA ALA A 160 22.89 -9.64 16.88
C ALA A 160 24.32 -9.36 17.38
N ASP A 161 25.21 -10.35 17.38
CA ASP A 161 26.57 -10.19 17.94
C ASP A 161 27.65 -11.01 17.24
N GLY A 162 27.37 -11.67 16.12
CA GLY A 162 28.27 -12.59 15.43
C GLY A 162 28.90 -12.07 14.12
N ALA A 163 28.64 -10.83 13.68
CA ALA A 163 29.18 -10.32 12.44
C ALA A 163 30.71 -10.18 12.47
N LEU A 164 31.42 -10.72 11.47
CA LEU A 164 32.90 -10.70 11.40
C LEU A 164 33.45 -9.38 10.85
N LEU A 165 32.69 -8.72 9.99
CA LEU A 165 33.05 -7.44 9.39
C LEU A 165 34.46 -7.47 8.78
N GLU A 166 34.77 -8.51 7.98
CA GLU A 166 36.04 -8.65 7.32
C GLU A 166 36.27 -7.54 6.29
N GLU A 167 37.48 -6.98 6.24
CA GLU A 167 37.83 -5.87 5.35
C GLU A 167 37.53 -6.19 3.88
N SER A 168 37.94 -7.41 3.45
CA SER A 168 37.69 -7.90 2.10
C SER A 168 36.19 -8.02 1.75
N ALA A 169 35.34 -8.32 2.74
CA ALA A 169 33.91 -8.39 2.55
C ALA A 169 33.29 -6.98 2.46
N ILE A 170 33.75 -6.03 3.30
CA ILE A 170 33.36 -4.63 3.24
C ILE A 170 33.71 -4.04 1.87
N ASP A 171 34.95 -4.24 1.40
CA ASP A 171 35.40 -3.69 0.12
C ASP A 171 34.58 -4.23 -1.06
N ALA A 172 34.25 -5.50 -1.03
CA ALA A 172 33.41 -6.10 -2.06
C ALA A 172 31.96 -5.58 -2.05
N GLU A 173 31.42 -5.21 -0.88
CA GLU A 173 30.05 -4.72 -0.73
C GLU A 173 29.90 -3.23 -1.12
N ARG A 174 31.00 -2.43 -1.07
CA ARG A 174 30.99 -1.00 -1.46
C ARG A 174 30.39 -0.75 -2.84
N GLY A 175 30.68 -1.63 -3.81
CA GLY A 175 30.12 -1.55 -5.16
C GLY A 175 28.62 -1.76 -5.20
N ILE A 176 28.13 -2.69 -4.41
CA ILE A 176 26.69 -3.03 -4.32
C ILE A 176 25.92 -1.86 -3.72
N ILE A 177 26.37 -1.31 -2.58
CA ILE A 177 25.73 -0.18 -1.93
C ILE A 177 25.85 1.11 -2.75
N THR A 178 26.98 1.30 -3.45
CA THR A 178 27.11 2.41 -4.41
C THR A 178 26.07 2.31 -5.54
N SER A 179 25.80 1.10 -6.01
CA SER A 179 24.75 0.86 -7.03
C SER A 179 23.36 1.11 -6.45
N GLU A 180 23.10 0.67 -5.24
CA GLU A 180 21.84 0.94 -4.55
C GLU A 180 21.62 2.45 -4.31
N TYR A 181 22.66 3.18 -3.89
CA TYR A 181 22.63 4.63 -3.77
C TYR A 181 22.13 5.28 -5.06
N LYS A 182 22.69 4.87 -6.20
CA LYS A 182 22.28 5.38 -7.52
C LYS A 182 20.84 4.99 -7.87
N VAL A 183 20.41 3.77 -7.52
CA VAL A 183 19.01 3.32 -7.76
C VAL A 183 18.03 4.12 -6.93
N ARG A 184 18.35 4.42 -5.66
CA ARG A 184 17.50 5.24 -4.77
C ARG A 184 17.45 6.71 -5.19
N ASP A 185 18.50 7.23 -5.83
CA ASP A 185 18.54 8.61 -6.33
C ASP A 185 17.56 8.79 -7.50
N SER A 186 16.33 9.14 -7.16
CA SER A 186 15.23 9.46 -8.07
C SER A 186 14.82 10.92 -7.92
N ALA A 187 14.09 11.45 -8.91
CA ALA A 187 13.54 12.81 -8.82
C ALA A 187 12.72 13.01 -7.54
N GLY A 188 11.83 12.05 -7.21
CA GLY A 188 11.03 12.10 -6.00
C GLY A 188 11.88 12.09 -4.72
N TYR A 189 12.94 11.28 -4.68
CA TYR A 189 13.84 11.24 -3.52
C TYR A 189 14.59 12.57 -3.32
N ARG A 190 15.07 13.18 -4.40
CA ARG A 190 15.75 14.51 -4.34
C ARG A 190 14.79 15.58 -3.86
N VAL A 191 13.58 15.63 -4.42
CA VAL A 191 12.53 16.58 -3.99
C VAL A 191 12.18 16.38 -2.52
N MET A 192 11.98 15.12 -2.09
CA MET A 192 11.71 14.80 -0.68
C MET A 192 12.80 15.33 0.25
N LYS A 193 14.08 15.19 -0.12
CA LYS A 193 15.20 15.72 0.68
C LYS A 193 15.12 17.23 0.82
N GLU A 194 14.83 17.95 -0.25
CA GLU A 194 14.67 19.41 -0.20
C GLU A 194 13.44 19.83 0.62
N VAL A 195 12.31 19.13 0.46
CA VAL A 195 11.11 19.37 1.29
C VAL A 195 11.43 19.13 2.77
N PHE A 196 12.11 18.03 3.10
CA PHE A 196 12.49 17.74 4.49
C PHE A 196 13.46 18.76 5.06
N SER A 197 14.41 19.28 4.26
CA SER A 197 15.31 20.33 4.72
C SER A 197 14.57 21.63 5.10
N ILE A 198 13.47 21.93 4.39
CA ILE A 198 12.60 23.08 4.70
C ILE A 198 11.69 22.76 5.90
N MET A 199 11.04 21.58 5.89
CA MET A 199 10.02 21.25 6.88
C MET A 199 10.58 20.89 8.24
N LEU A 200 11.77 20.27 8.28
CA LEU A 200 12.38 19.67 9.44
C LEU A 200 13.67 20.39 9.86
N ASP A 201 13.80 21.69 9.48
CA ASP A 201 14.95 22.52 9.85
C ASP A 201 15.19 22.51 11.36
N GLY A 202 16.44 22.27 11.74
CA GLY A 202 16.88 22.13 13.14
C GLY A 202 16.81 20.70 13.67
N THR A 203 16.09 19.78 13.01
CA THR A 203 16.19 18.35 13.30
C THR A 203 17.40 17.74 12.58
N ARG A 204 17.80 16.52 12.98
CA ARG A 204 18.89 15.80 12.32
C ARG A 204 18.44 14.99 11.09
N ILE A 205 17.15 14.86 10.84
CA ILE A 205 16.60 14.03 9.76
C ILE A 205 17.11 14.43 8.37
N PRO A 206 17.15 15.74 8.00
CA PRO A 206 17.64 16.16 6.67
C PRO A 206 19.11 15.79 6.39
N ASP A 207 19.90 15.53 7.43
CA ASP A 207 21.33 15.23 7.34
C ASP A 207 21.66 13.75 7.62
N ARG A 208 20.67 12.88 7.81
CA ARG A 208 20.87 11.49 8.27
C ARG A 208 20.03 10.46 7.51
N TYR A 209 20.01 10.56 6.18
CA TYR A 209 19.33 9.54 5.39
C TYR A 209 20.05 8.18 5.50
N PRO A 210 19.33 7.07 5.68
CA PRO A 210 19.92 5.75 5.94
C PRO A 210 20.94 5.28 4.89
N ILE A 211 20.74 5.62 3.61
CA ILE A 211 21.70 5.27 2.55
C ILE A 211 23.06 5.97 2.71
N GLY A 212 23.14 7.05 3.49
CA GLY A 212 24.33 7.79 3.78
C GLY A 212 24.90 8.60 2.62
N THR A 213 26.24 8.77 2.63
CA THR A 213 26.98 9.52 1.61
C THR A 213 27.90 8.60 0.81
N LEU A 214 28.09 8.93 -0.48
CA LEU A 214 29.01 8.18 -1.34
C LEU A 214 30.46 8.17 -0.82
N GLU A 215 30.87 9.24 -0.15
CA GLU A 215 32.20 9.33 0.45
C GLU A 215 32.37 8.25 1.51
N VAL A 216 31.51 8.20 2.51
CA VAL A 216 31.54 7.19 3.58
C VAL A 216 31.41 5.77 3.03
N ILE A 217 30.46 5.53 2.12
CA ILE A 217 30.28 4.21 1.49
C ILE A 217 31.58 3.71 0.86
N ARG A 218 32.32 4.59 0.19
CA ARG A 218 33.54 4.24 -0.54
C ARG A 218 34.78 4.15 0.34
N THR A 219 34.86 4.92 1.43
CA THR A 219 36.13 5.16 2.13
C THR A 219 36.11 4.79 3.61
N ALA A 220 34.95 4.57 4.23
CA ALA A 220 34.89 4.26 5.65
C ALA A 220 35.76 3.05 6.00
N PRO A 221 36.73 3.18 6.94
CA PRO A 221 37.60 2.07 7.33
C PRO A 221 36.83 1.07 8.21
N ARG A 222 37.31 -0.19 8.23
CA ARG A 222 36.71 -1.30 8.99
C ARG A 222 36.42 -0.96 10.46
N GLU A 223 37.27 -0.21 11.11
CA GLU A 223 37.10 0.18 12.52
C GLU A 223 35.80 0.93 12.77
N LYS A 224 35.31 1.73 11.81
CA LYS A 224 34.04 2.46 11.94
C LYS A 224 32.86 1.49 12.04
N PHE A 225 32.85 0.44 11.22
CA PHE A 225 31.83 -0.61 11.27
C PHE A 225 31.89 -1.40 12.57
N ILE A 226 33.09 -1.81 13.01
CA ILE A 226 33.30 -2.52 14.27
C ILE A 226 32.82 -1.67 15.45
N ASN A 227 33.19 -0.39 15.47
CA ASN A 227 32.84 0.51 16.58
C ASN A 227 31.33 0.73 16.62
N TYR A 228 30.69 0.97 15.47
CA TYR A 228 29.24 1.13 15.38
C TYR A 228 28.52 -0.15 15.85
N TYR A 229 28.92 -1.32 15.36
CA TYR A 229 28.35 -2.60 15.71
C TYR A 229 28.46 -2.88 17.21
N ARG A 230 29.65 -2.77 17.79
CA ARG A 230 29.89 -3.02 19.21
C ARG A 230 29.19 -2.05 20.15
N THR A 231 28.95 -0.83 19.68
CA THR A 231 28.32 0.21 20.48
C THR A 231 26.80 0.10 20.47
N HIS A 232 26.21 -0.25 19.33
CA HIS A 232 24.77 -0.17 19.16
C HIS A 232 24.08 -1.53 19.16
N TYR A 233 24.78 -2.61 18.74
CA TYR A 233 24.22 -3.97 18.72
C TYR A 233 24.44 -4.65 20.06
N VAL A 234 23.72 -4.17 21.06
CA VAL A 234 23.79 -4.65 22.45
C VAL A 234 22.43 -5.12 22.92
N PRO A 235 22.34 -6.18 23.76
CA PRO A 235 21.07 -6.79 24.16
C PRO A 235 20.03 -5.82 24.69
N SER A 236 20.44 -4.80 25.47
CA SER A 236 19.53 -3.82 26.06
C SER A 236 18.85 -2.93 25.04
N GLN A 237 19.41 -2.84 23.81
CA GLN A 237 18.85 -2.08 22.67
C GLN A 237 18.15 -2.99 21.66
N MET A 238 17.96 -4.28 21.99
CA MET A 238 17.34 -5.24 21.10
C MET A 238 15.97 -5.69 21.58
N GLN A 239 15.10 -5.90 20.61
CA GLN A 239 13.77 -6.48 20.79
C GLN A 239 13.63 -7.66 19.84
N LEU A 240 13.32 -8.83 20.39
CA LEU A 240 13.09 -10.05 19.61
C LEU A 240 11.61 -10.40 19.65
N VAL A 241 10.97 -10.46 18.50
CA VAL A 241 9.57 -10.85 18.35
C VAL A 241 9.50 -12.21 17.67
N ILE A 242 8.72 -13.12 18.23
CA ILE A 242 8.43 -14.44 17.64
C ILE A 242 6.90 -14.59 17.62
N ALA A 243 6.33 -14.75 16.43
CA ALA A 243 4.91 -15.08 16.28
C ALA A 243 4.76 -16.31 15.39
N GLY A 244 3.93 -17.29 15.78
CA GLY A 244 3.80 -18.51 14.99
C GLY A 244 3.13 -19.67 15.68
N ASP A 245 3.12 -20.80 14.99
CA ASP A 245 2.57 -22.07 15.49
C ASP A 245 3.49 -22.71 16.55
N ILE A 246 3.65 -21.99 17.65
CA ILE A 246 4.53 -22.34 18.77
C ILE A 246 3.79 -22.24 20.09
N THR A 247 4.26 -22.96 21.10
CA THR A 247 3.82 -22.72 22.46
C THR A 247 4.64 -21.61 23.12
N PRO A 248 4.12 -20.96 24.17
CA PRO A 248 4.88 -20.00 24.98
C PRO A 248 6.20 -20.56 25.51
N GLU A 249 6.19 -21.81 25.95
CA GLU A 249 7.35 -22.51 26.52
C GLU A 249 8.42 -22.76 25.46
N GLN A 250 8.03 -23.18 24.25
CA GLN A 250 8.95 -23.35 23.13
C GLN A 250 9.63 -22.01 22.77
N GLY A 251 8.83 -20.95 22.62
CA GLY A 251 9.36 -19.62 22.32
C GLY A 251 10.36 -19.14 23.38
N LYS A 252 10.02 -19.28 24.68
CA LYS A 252 10.93 -18.94 25.78
C LYS A 252 12.23 -19.77 25.77
N ALA A 253 12.09 -21.07 25.52
CA ALA A 253 13.26 -21.96 25.45
C ALA A 253 14.18 -21.57 24.29
N TRP A 254 13.66 -21.20 23.13
CA TRP A 254 14.47 -20.71 22.02
C TRP A 254 15.14 -19.37 22.33
N VAL A 255 14.44 -18.42 22.90
CA VAL A 255 15.01 -17.13 23.30
C VAL A 255 16.17 -17.35 24.27
N GLU A 256 16.01 -18.17 25.30
CA GLU A 256 17.07 -18.49 26.27
C GLU A 256 18.24 -19.24 25.64
N LYS A 257 17.96 -20.29 24.82
CA LYS A 257 18.98 -21.09 24.15
C LYS A 257 19.90 -20.25 23.27
N TYR A 258 19.31 -19.39 22.42
CA TYR A 258 20.10 -18.68 21.40
C TYR A 258 20.58 -17.31 21.85
N PHE A 259 19.85 -16.60 22.71
CA PHE A 259 20.18 -15.22 23.10
C PHE A 259 20.61 -15.08 24.58
N GLY A 260 20.34 -16.07 25.41
CA GLY A 260 20.66 -16.01 26.85
C GLY A 260 22.15 -15.85 27.13
N SER A 261 23.02 -16.38 26.27
CA SER A 261 24.50 -16.30 26.39
C SER A 261 25.08 -14.97 25.88
N MET A 262 24.30 -14.07 25.28
CA MET A 262 24.82 -12.76 24.88
C MET A 262 25.34 -11.99 26.09
N LYS A 263 26.46 -11.32 25.89
CA LYS A 263 27.13 -10.58 26.97
C LYS A 263 26.22 -9.41 27.39
N LYS A 264 25.95 -9.34 28.69
CA LYS A 264 25.24 -8.21 29.29
C LYS A 264 26.01 -6.94 29.06
N ASP A 265 25.30 -5.87 28.67
CA ASP A 265 25.80 -4.52 28.59
C ASP A 265 25.16 -3.62 29.65
N ASN A 266 25.73 -2.46 29.85
CA ASN A 266 25.19 -1.38 30.66
C ASN A 266 25.02 -0.11 29.82
N TYR A 267 24.93 -0.28 28.46
CA TYR A 267 24.86 0.83 27.54
C TYR A 267 23.40 1.29 27.39
N SER A 268 23.21 2.58 27.47
CA SER A 268 21.94 3.21 27.15
C SER A 268 22.22 4.47 26.36
N PHE A 269 21.57 4.61 25.23
CA PHE A 269 21.60 5.86 24.49
C PHE A 269 20.17 6.26 24.13
N GLN A 270 19.97 7.54 23.97
CA GLN A 270 18.75 8.06 23.35
C GLN A 270 19.10 8.60 21.99
N THR A 271 18.26 8.29 21.01
CA THR A 271 18.43 8.81 19.66
C THR A 271 18.20 10.33 19.66
N ASP A 272 19.25 11.06 19.33
CA ASP A 272 19.17 12.52 19.15
C ASP A 272 18.50 12.83 17.81
N ARG A 273 17.33 13.43 17.86
CA ARG A 273 16.56 13.83 16.68
C ARG A 273 16.77 15.31 16.32
N GLY A 274 17.55 16.06 17.13
CA GLY A 274 17.64 17.52 17.04
C GLY A 274 16.37 18.21 17.53
N THR A 275 16.25 19.51 17.27
CA THR A 275 15.11 20.30 17.71
C THR A 275 14.53 21.08 16.54
N LEU A 276 13.27 20.81 16.22
CA LEU A 276 12.57 21.49 15.13
C LEU A 276 12.53 23.01 15.38
N LYS A 277 12.98 23.78 14.40
CA LYS A 277 12.77 25.23 14.38
C LYS A 277 11.37 25.56 13.93
N THR A 278 10.56 26.05 14.86
CA THR A 278 9.20 26.48 14.56
C THR A 278 9.23 27.72 13.66
N ALA A 279 8.40 27.75 12.62
CA ALA A 279 8.27 28.91 11.77
C ALA A 279 7.69 30.11 12.54
N THR A 280 8.27 31.30 12.38
CA THR A 280 7.83 32.56 13.00
C THR A 280 7.03 33.44 12.04
N GLU A 281 7.01 33.07 10.76
CA GLU A 281 6.21 33.70 9.70
C GLU A 281 5.87 32.67 8.62
N THR A 282 4.90 32.99 7.79
CA THR A 282 4.57 32.18 6.61
C THR A 282 5.69 32.30 5.57
N THR A 283 6.21 31.16 5.12
CA THR A 283 7.27 31.11 4.10
C THR A 283 6.78 30.42 2.83
N ALA A 284 7.41 30.74 1.71
CA ALA A 284 7.11 30.11 0.42
C ALA A 284 8.40 29.64 -0.25
N HIS A 285 8.37 28.43 -0.81
CA HIS A 285 9.54 27.78 -1.38
C HIS A 285 9.20 27.17 -2.74
N TRP A 286 10.00 27.50 -3.76
CA TRP A 286 9.93 26.86 -5.07
C TRP A 286 11.09 25.88 -5.22
N ILE A 287 10.77 24.61 -5.41
CA ILE A 287 11.74 23.53 -5.60
C ILE A 287 11.69 23.10 -7.06
N THR A 288 12.85 23.06 -7.72
CA THR A 288 12.95 22.63 -9.11
C THR A 288 13.68 21.31 -9.24
N ASN A 289 13.02 20.34 -9.86
CA ASN A 289 13.69 19.11 -10.29
C ASN A 289 13.26 18.80 -11.73
N LYS A 290 14.21 18.85 -12.67
CA LYS A 290 13.92 18.70 -14.12
C LYS A 290 13.23 17.40 -14.49
N GLU A 291 13.41 16.34 -13.69
CA GLU A 291 12.81 15.03 -13.89
C GLU A 291 11.48 14.86 -13.11
N ALA A 292 11.00 15.89 -12.39
CA ALA A 292 9.70 15.82 -11.74
C ALA A 292 8.58 15.63 -12.78
N THR A 293 7.68 14.71 -12.50
CA THR A 293 6.64 14.31 -13.47
C THR A 293 5.39 15.17 -13.40
N SER A 294 5.23 15.93 -12.31
CA SER A 294 4.10 16.81 -12.03
C SER A 294 4.57 18.08 -11.33
N THR A 295 3.70 19.06 -11.24
CA THR A 295 3.85 20.16 -10.29
C THR A 295 2.99 19.87 -9.08
N GLU A 296 3.60 19.92 -7.90
CA GLU A 296 2.90 19.69 -6.63
C GLU A 296 2.91 20.99 -5.83
N ALA A 297 1.78 21.34 -5.22
CA ALA A 297 1.68 22.46 -4.31
C ALA A 297 1.17 21.96 -2.95
N SER A 298 1.79 22.44 -1.87
CA SER A 298 1.41 22.04 -0.53
C SER A 298 1.45 23.20 0.46
N ILE A 299 0.59 23.09 1.46
CA ILE A 299 0.55 24.00 2.62
C ILE A 299 0.81 23.11 3.83
N ASN A 300 1.83 23.44 4.62
CA ASN A 300 2.33 22.55 5.65
C ASN A 300 2.58 23.30 6.94
N ILE A 301 2.19 22.73 8.08
CA ILE A 301 2.51 23.19 9.41
C ILE A 301 3.28 22.10 10.13
N ALA A 302 4.51 22.39 10.54
CA ALA A 302 5.33 21.48 11.34
C ALA A 302 5.40 21.98 12.79
N ARG A 303 5.20 21.05 13.73
CA ARG A 303 5.31 21.28 15.18
C ARG A 303 6.29 20.28 15.78
N PRO A 304 6.99 20.63 16.87
CA PRO A 304 7.79 19.66 17.60
C PRO A 304 6.93 18.44 18.03
N TYR A 305 7.45 17.25 17.82
CA TYR A 305 6.80 16.05 18.32
C TYR A 305 6.79 16.05 19.85
N VAL A 306 5.67 15.64 20.42
CA VAL A 306 5.51 15.47 21.87
C VAL A 306 5.22 14.01 22.16
N ASN A 307 6.17 13.33 22.77
CA ASN A 307 5.95 11.95 23.22
C ASN A 307 4.86 11.92 24.29
N LYS A 308 3.80 11.17 24.05
CA LYS A 308 2.65 11.01 24.94
C LYS A 308 2.60 9.56 25.42
N PRO A 309 2.37 9.30 26.72
CA PRO A 309 2.19 7.94 27.19
C PRO A 309 1.01 7.26 26.47
N ASP A 310 1.12 5.96 26.24
CA ASP A 310 0.06 5.18 25.58
C ASP A 310 -1.09 4.95 26.59
N THR A 311 -2.09 5.82 26.51
CA THR A 311 -3.31 5.74 27.31
C THR A 311 -4.53 5.77 26.41
N VAL A 312 -5.65 5.24 26.90
CA VAL A 312 -6.95 5.30 26.21
C VAL A 312 -7.29 6.74 25.81
N ALA A 313 -7.07 7.70 26.70
CA ALA A 313 -7.35 9.11 26.43
C ALA A 313 -6.48 9.65 25.27
N ASN A 314 -5.18 9.31 25.25
CA ASN A 314 -4.28 9.76 24.18
C ASN A 314 -4.57 9.07 22.84
N ARG A 315 -4.96 7.77 22.84
CA ARG A 315 -5.39 7.09 21.60
C ARG A 315 -6.65 7.71 21.01
N ASN A 316 -7.57 8.18 21.85
CA ASN A 316 -8.84 8.78 21.41
C ASN A 316 -8.73 10.26 21.02
N LYS A 317 -7.67 10.95 21.46
CA LYS A 317 -7.50 12.40 21.29
C LYS A 317 -7.52 12.83 19.82
N ASP A 318 -6.89 12.04 18.95
CA ASP A 318 -6.71 12.42 17.56
C ASP A 318 -7.83 11.90 16.63
N ILE A 319 -8.81 11.14 17.16
CA ILE A 319 -9.97 10.64 16.38
C ILE A 319 -10.75 11.78 15.69
N PRO A 320 -11.14 12.87 16.37
CA PRO A 320 -11.88 13.96 15.72
C PRO A 320 -11.11 14.57 14.54
N LEU A 321 -9.79 14.73 14.67
CA LEU A 321 -8.94 15.27 13.62
C LEU A 321 -8.83 14.30 12.44
N ASN A 322 -8.61 13.01 12.71
CA ASN A 322 -8.51 11.98 11.67
C ASN A 322 -9.82 11.88 10.87
N VAL A 323 -10.96 11.98 11.55
CA VAL A 323 -12.29 12.00 10.89
C VAL A 323 -12.48 13.29 10.09
N ALA A 324 -12.01 14.44 10.60
CA ALA A 324 -12.05 15.69 9.85
C ALA A 324 -11.23 15.62 8.56
N TYR A 325 -10.02 15.04 8.58
CA TYR A 325 -9.22 14.82 7.38
C TYR A 325 -9.90 13.82 6.42
N ALA A 326 -10.52 12.75 6.93
CA ALA A 326 -11.25 11.82 6.07
C ALA A 326 -12.39 12.51 5.30
N MET A 327 -13.16 13.37 5.98
CA MET A 327 -14.23 14.16 5.34
C MET A 327 -13.67 15.21 4.37
N LEU A 328 -12.58 15.89 4.72
CA LEU A 328 -11.90 16.85 3.84
C LEU A 328 -11.38 16.14 2.57
N ASN A 329 -10.73 15.01 2.71
CA ASN A 329 -10.20 14.22 1.60
C ASN A 329 -11.33 13.73 0.68
N ARG A 330 -12.47 13.38 1.25
CA ARG A 330 -13.66 13.02 0.47
C ARG A 330 -14.16 14.19 -0.39
N ARG A 331 -14.12 15.42 0.13
CA ARG A 331 -14.45 16.63 -0.66
C ARG A 331 -13.43 16.86 -1.78
N LEU A 332 -12.13 16.75 -1.47
CA LEU A 332 -11.06 16.91 -2.46
C LEU A 332 -11.15 15.86 -3.58
N GLU A 333 -11.46 14.60 -3.25
CA GLU A 333 -11.70 13.55 -4.22
C GLU A 333 -12.87 13.87 -5.17
N LYS A 334 -13.99 14.34 -4.62
CA LYS A 334 -15.14 14.79 -5.43
C LYS A 334 -14.77 15.98 -6.32
N MET A 335 -14.04 16.95 -5.78
CA MET A 335 -13.57 18.11 -6.57
C MET A 335 -12.70 17.67 -7.75
N ALA A 336 -11.79 16.71 -7.55
CA ALA A 336 -10.90 16.22 -8.61
C ALA A 336 -11.63 15.67 -9.83
N LYS A 337 -12.86 15.18 -9.68
CA LYS A 337 -13.69 14.64 -10.77
C LYS A 337 -14.37 15.73 -11.60
N ASN A 338 -14.45 16.96 -11.10
CA ASN A 338 -15.08 18.07 -11.84
C ASN A 338 -14.21 18.51 -13.03
N ALA A 339 -14.85 18.79 -14.17
CA ALA A 339 -14.15 19.16 -15.40
C ALA A 339 -13.25 20.40 -15.23
N ASP A 340 -13.66 21.37 -14.43
CA ASP A 340 -12.94 22.63 -14.20
C ASP A 340 -11.96 22.58 -13.02
N CYS A 341 -11.81 21.42 -12.37
CA CYS A 341 -10.88 21.30 -11.26
C CYS A 341 -9.42 21.53 -11.71
N PRO A 342 -8.63 22.37 -11.02
CA PRO A 342 -7.29 22.71 -11.45
C PRO A 342 -6.24 21.63 -11.08
N PHE A 343 -6.60 20.61 -10.32
CA PHE A 343 -5.68 19.55 -9.88
C PHE A 343 -6.13 18.14 -10.33
N ILE A 344 -5.20 17.21 -10.31
CA ILE A 344 -5.42 15.79 -10.61
C ILE A 344 -5.84 15.05 -9.36
N SER A 345 -5.16 15.32 -8.25
CA SER A 345 -5.43 14.78 -6.93
C SER A 345 -5.08 15.80 -5.86
N ALA A 346 -5.73 15.72 -4.71
CA ALA A 346 -5.38 16.47 -3.53
C ALA A 346 -5.75 15.65 -2.27
N GLU A 347 -4.96 15.85 -1.22
CA GLU A 347 -5.20 15.19 0.07
C GLU A 347 -4.65 16.03 1.21
N GLY A 348 -5.20 15.85 2.40
CA GLY A 348 -4.72 16.43 3.64
C GLY A 348 -4.59 15.38 4.73
N GLY A 349 -3.72 15.64 5.70
CA GLY A 349 -3.48 14.72 6.81
C GLY A 349 -2.46 15.23 7.81
N ARG A 350 -2.31 14.47 8.89
CA ARG A 350 -1.24 14.63 9.89
C ARG A 350 -0.30 13.43 9.83
N ALA A 351 1.00 13.69 9.89
CA ALA A 351 2.02 12.67 9.98
C ALA A 351 2.98 12.97 11.15
N ASP A 352 3.39 11.91 11.84
CA ASP A 352 4.54 11.92 12.74
C ASP A 352 5.78 11.58 11.91
N ILE A 353 6.76 12.46 11.93
CA ILE A 353 8.03 12.27 11.22
C ILE A 353 9.09 11.83 12.21
N VAL A 354 9.22 10.52 12.36
CA VAL A 354 10.29 9.87 13.17
C VAL A 354 10.39 10.43 14.61
N GLU A 355 9.25 10.74 15.22
CA GLU A 355 9.17 11.34 16.55
C GLU A 355 9.99 12.66 16.71
N ALA A 356 10.29 13.33 15.61
CA ALA A 356 10.96 14.62 15.60
C ALA A 356 9.99 15.78 15.35
N ALA A 357 8.97 15.56 14.54
CA ALA A 357 7.97 16.56 14.23
C ALA A 357 6.60 15.93 13.95
N GLU A 358 5.52 16.61 14.36
CA GLU A 358 4.16 16.40 13.83
C GLU A 358 3.94 17.40 12.69
N VAL A 359 3.50 16.90 11.52
CA VAL A 359 3.27 17.73 10.33
C VAL A 359 1.82 17.59 9.88
N ASP A 360 1.07 18.68 9.92
CA ASP A 360 -0.20 18.83 9.23
C ASP A 360 0.06 19.35 7.82
N SER A 361 -0.46 18.66 6.81
CA SER A 361 -0.30 19.08 5.44
C SER A 361 -1.59 18.97 4.64
N ILE A 362 -1.75 19.83 3.64
CA ILE A 362 -2.66 19.64 2.52
C ILE A 362 -1.87 19.87 1.25
N GLN A 363 -1.98 18.93 0.32
CA GLN A 363 -1.18 18.91 -0.89
C GLN A 363 -2.02 18.57 -2.11
N THR A 364 -1.51 18.98 -3.28
CA THR A 364 -2.18 18.71 -4.55
C THR A 364 -1.17 18.48 -5.66
N GLN A 365 -1.55 17.63 -6.61
CA GLN A 365 -0.81 17.36 -7.83
C GLN A 365 -1.54 17.97 -9.02
N ALA A 366 -0.84 18.78 -9.80
CA ALA A 366 -1.44 19.53 -10.90
C ALA A 366 -0.51 19.63 -12.12
N ASP A 367 -1.06 20.06 -13.24
CA ASP A 367 -0.26 20.56 -14.36
C ASP A 367 0.43 21.89 -13.97
N TYR A 368 1.64 22.12 -14.48
CA TYR A 368 2.39 23.36 -14.24
C TYR A 368 1.58 24.63 -14.50
N LYS A 369 0.76 24.66 -15.52
CA LYS A 369 -0.07 25.82 -15.86
C LYS A 369 -1.12 26.15 -14.80
N ASN A 370 -1.50 25.17 -14.02
CA ASN A 370 -2.63 25.25 -13.09
C ASN A 370 -2.20 25.36 -11.62
N TRP A 371 -0.89 25.34 -11.28
CA TRP A 371 -0.44 25.25 -9.89
C TRP A 371 -0.99 26.36 -8.97
N LYS A 372 -1.14 27.61 -9.49
CA LYS A 372 -1.70 28.72 -8.70
C LYS A 372 -3.16 28.46 -8.35
N ALA A 373 -3.95 28.04 -9.33
CA ALA A 373 -5.34 27.69 -9.12
C ALA A 373 -5.49 26.44 -8.23
N ALA A 374 -4.59 25.46 -8.37
CA ALA A 374 -4.57 24.27 -7.54
C ALA A 374 -4.23 24.58 -6.07
N LEU A 375 -3.22 25.41 -5.83
CA LEU A 375 -2.89 25.93 -4.49
C LEU A 375 -4.07 26.68 -3.88
N ALA A 376 -4.71 27.56 -4.66
CA ALA A 376 -5.89 28.29 -4.19
C ALA A 376 -7.07 27.35 -3.87
N ALA A 377 -7.28 26.31 -4.67
CA ALA A 377 -8.37 25.36 -4.46
C ALA A 377 -8.21 24.57 -3.14
N ILE A 378 -7.01 24.08 -2.82
CA ILE A 378 -6.77 23.36 -1.55
C ILE A 378 -6.81 24.30 -0.35
N GLU A 379 -6.31 25.53 -0.47
CA GLU A 379 -6.40 26.54 0.60
C GLU A 379 -7.86 26.88 0.89
N GLN A 380 -8.65 27.15 -0.13
CA GLN A 380 -10.06 27.53 0.04
C GLN A 380 -10.90 26.36 0.58
N GLU A 381 -10.63 25.11 0.19
CA GLU A 381 -11.34 23.97 0.71
C GLU A 381 -10.99 23.71 2.19
N LEU A 382 -9.70 23.80 2.54
CA LEU A 382 -9.27 23.71 3.92
C LEU A 382 -9.90 24.81 4.77
N ARG A 383 -9.85 26.06 4.31
CA ARG A 383 -10.46 27.21 4.99
C ARG A 383 -11.99 27.08 5.08
N ARG A 384 -12.65 26.56 4.05
CA ARG A 384 -14.08 26.24 4.10
C ARG A 384 -14.39 25.24 5.20
N ALA A 385 -13.59 24.18 5.33
CA ALA A 385 -13.75 23.17 6.38
C ALA A 385 -13.49 23.77 7.78
N ILE A 386 -12.53 24.69 7.92
CA ILE A 386 -12.25 25.38 9.18
C ILE A 386 -13.35 26.39 9.55
N GLU A 387 -13.86 27.17 8.60
CA GLU A 387 -14.86 28.23 8.85
C GLU A 387 -16.27 27.68 9.03
N PHE A 388 -16.68 26.74 8.19
CA PHE A 388 -18.07 26.25 8.11
C PHE A 388 -18.24 24.81 8.61
N GLY A 389 -17.13 24.08 8.83
CA GLY A 389 -17.16 22.70 9.34
C GLY A 389 -17.63 21.69 8.32
N PHE A 390 -18.23 20.64 8.84
CA PHE A 390 -18.74 19.49 8.11
C PHE A 390 -20.24 19.33 8.38
N ASN A 391 -20.95 18.64 7.49
CA ASN A 391 -22.35 18.32 7.71
C ASN A 391 -22.56 16.93 8.32
N LYS A 392 -23.79 16.62 8.71
CA LYS A 392 -24.12 15.35 9.38
C LYS A 392 -24.01 14.14 8.45
N GLU A 393 -24.25 14.35 7.17
CA GLU A 393 -24.18 13.31 6.14
C GLU A 393 -22.73 12.87 5.90
N GLU A 394 -21.79 13.82 5.83
CA GLU A 394 -20.36 13.53 5.71
C GLU A 394 -19.87 12.74 6.92
N LEU A 395 -20.24 13.16 8.12
CA LEU A 395 -19.88 12.44 9.34
C LEU A 395 -20.51 11.06 9.41
N ALA A 396 -21.76 10.90 8.95
CA ALA A 396 -22.42 9.60 8.93
C ALA A 396 -21.74 8.63 7.97
N GLU A 397 -21.30 9.09 6.77
CA GLU A 397 -20.51 8.29 5.82
C GLU A 397 -19.17 7.87 6.46
N ALA A 398 -18.42 8.79 7.03
CA ALA A 398 -17.14 8.52 7.67
C ALA A 398 -17.28 7.55 8.87
N ARG A 399 -18.28 7.78 9.73
CA ARG A 399 -18.58 6.92 10.89
C ARG A 399 -18.93 5.50 10.47
N SER A 400 -19.81 5.34 9.48
CA SER A 400 -20.19 4.01 8.97
C SER A 400 -18.96 3.25 8.45
N ASN A 401 -18.08 3.90 7.71
CA ASN A 401 -16.85 3.31 7.20
C ASN A 401 -15.87 2.89 8.32
N ILE A 402 -15.70 3.73 9.34
CA ILE A 402 -14.85 3.44 10.49
C ILE A 402 -15.39 2.23 11.27
N THR A 403 -16.71 2.22 11.54
CA THR A 403 -17.36 1.11 12.25
C THR A 403 -17.21 -0.21 11.48
N ALA A 404 -17.50 -0.20 10.17
CA ALA A 404 -17.35 -1.39 9.35
C ALA A 404 -15.90 -1.89 9.28
N ALA A 405 -14.92 -0.98 9.18
CA ALA A 405 -13.51 -1.33 9.19
C ALA A 405 -13.11 -2.01 10.51
N ALA A 406 -13.55 -1.47 11.66
CA ALA A 406 -13.27 -2.04 12.97
C ALA A 406 -13.93 -3.43 13.14
N GLU A 407 -15.20 -3.58 12.75
CA GLU A 407 -15.90 -4.86 12.82
C GLU A 407 -15.28 -5.92 11.91
N ASN A 408 -14.88 -5.54 10.68
CA ASN A 408 -14.17 -6.43 9.79
C ASN A 408 -12.80 -6.85 10.37
N ALA A 409 -12.06 -5.94 10.98
CA ALA A 409 -10.80 -6.25 11.66
C ALA A 409 -10.99 -7.23 12.81
N ILE A 410 -12.08 -7.08 13.58
CA ILE A 410 -12.44 -8.01 14.66
C ILE A 410 -12.79 -9.40 14.12
N LYS A 411 -13.70 -9.48 13.15
CA LYS A 411 -14.12 -10.74 12.54
C LYS A 411 -12.94 -11.50 11.95
N SER A 412 -11.98 -10.78 11.50
CA SER A 412 -10.85 -11.28 10.76
C SER A 412 -9.59 -11.56 11.57
N TRP A 413 -9.54 -11.23 12.83
CA TRP A 413 -8.38 -11.39 13.68
C TRP A 413 -7.87 -12.83 13.85
N ALA A 414 -8.73 -13.84 13.84
CA ALA A 414 -8.33 -15.22 14.12
C ALA A 414 -7.53 -15.89 12.98
N THR A 415 -7.49 -15.34 11.76
CA THR A 415 -6.60 -15.80 10.69
C THR A 415 -5.55 -14.74 10.29
N ALA A 416 -5.30 -13.78 11.21
CA ALA A 416 -4.18 -12.87 11.05
C ALA A 416 -2.89 -13.68 10.94
N LYS A 417 -2.09 -13.37 9.93
CA LYS A 417 -0.88 -14.12 9.66
C LYS A 417 0.21 -13.82 10.67
N SER A 418 1.01 -14.82 11.00
CA SER A 418 2.12 -14.69 11.94
C SER A 418 3.14 -13.63 11.54
N GLU A 419 3.40 -13.48 10.26
CA GLU A 419 4.30 -12.46 9.70
C GLU A 419 3.81 -11.02 9.96
N ASP A 420 2.49 -10.79 9.80
CA ASP A 420 1.86 -9.50 10.05
C ASP A 420 1.84 -9.18 11.55
N LEU A 421 1.49 -10.17 12.39
CA LEU A 421 1.50 -10.02 13.84
C LEU A 421 2.90 -9.71 14.37
N ALA A 422 3.92 -10.43 13.90
CA ALA A 422 5.31 -10.19 14.30
C ALA A 422 5.74 -8.75 13.96
N SER A 423 5.39 -8.28 12.77
CA SER A 423 5.71 -6.93 12.32
C SER A 423 4.96 -5.85 13.13
N ALA A 424 3.66 -6.06 13.41
CA ALA A 424 2.87 -5.12 14.20
C ALA A 424 3.30 -5.06 15.67
N ILE A 425 3.70 -6.19 16.27
CA ILE A 425 4.26 -6.23 17.62
C ILE A 425 5.58 -5.47 17.66
N ALA A 426 6.46 -5.67 16.69
CA ALA A 426 7.74 -4.95 16.59
C ALA A 426 7.51 -3.43 16.46
N GLN A 427 6.57 -2.99 15.61
CA GLN A 427 6.22 -1.58 15.45
C GLN A 427 5.61 -0.96 16.73
N SER A 428 4.74 -1.70 17.41
CA SER A 428 4.18 -1.23 18.69
C SER A 428 5.27 -1.08 19.76
N ALA A 429 6.17 -2.06 19.83
CA ALA A 429 7.29 -2.05 20.75
C ALA A 429 8.31 -0.93 20.44
N ALA A 430 8.52 -0.59 19.17
CA ALA A 430 9.38 0.50 18.73
C ALA A 430 8.92 1.87 19.25
N ARG A 431 7.62 2.05 19.45
CA ARG A 431 6.98 3.30 19.88
C ARG A 431 6.49 3.26 21.33
N ASP A 432 6.96 2.32 22.14
CA ASP A 432 6.52 2.08 23.51
C ASP A 432 4.99 1.98 23.68
N LYS A 433 4.31 1.46 22.64
CA LYS A 433 2.86 1.24 22.65
C LYS A 433 2.51 -0.18 23.07
N VAL A 434 1.39 -0.30 23.77
CA VAL A 434 0.80 -1.61 24.09
C VAL A 434 0.22 -2.22 22.82
N PHE A 435 0.67 -3.41 22.47
CA PHE A 435 0.07 -4.17 21.39
C PHE A 435 -1.30 -4.71 21.83
N THR A 436 -2.35 -4.27 21.17
CA THR A 436 -3.76 -4.54 21.47
C THR A 436 -4.38 -5.46 20.42
N THR A 437 -5.53 -6.05 20.72
CA THR A 437 -6.37 -6.71 19.71
C THR A 437 -7.31 -5.71 19.05
N PRO A 438 -7.85 -6.01 17.85
CA PRO A 438 -8.88 -5.16 17.23
C PRO A 438 -10.13 -4.98 18.10
N GLN A 439 -10.47 -5.99 18.93
CA GLN A 439 -11.56 -5.88 19.89
C GLN A 439 -11.28 -4.79 20.94
N GLU A 440 -10.06 -4.75 21.46
CA GLU A 440 -9.67 -3.74 22.44
C GLU A 440 -9.59 -2.36 21.78
N ASP A 441 -9.01 -2.24 20.58
CA ASP A 441 -8.93 -0.98 19.85
C ASP A 441 -10.32 -0.40 19.55
N TRP A 442 -11.26 -1.26 19.17
CA TRP A 442 -12.66 -0.84 18.97
C TRP A 442 -13.36 -0.51 20.29
N ALA A 443 -13.14 -1.27 21.35
CA ALA A 443 -13.70 -0.99 22.66
C ALA A 443 -13.22 0.37 23.21
N ILE A 444 -11.97 0.76 22.94
CA ILE A 444 -11.38 2.06 23.31
C ILE A 444 -12.01 3.20 22.51
N SER A 445 -12.19 3.02 21.20
CA SER A 445 -12.54 4.12 20.28
C SER A 445 -14.04 4.26 20.02
N ARG A 446 -14.81 3.19 20.22
CA ARG A 446 -16.23 3.11 19.84
C ARG A 446 -17.07 4.26 20.35
N GLU A 447 -17.04 4.51 21.65
CA GLU A 447 -17.86 5.56 22.28
C GLU A 447 -17.56 6.94 21.69
N VAL A 448 -16.28 7.24 21.44
CA VAL A 448 -15.86 8.50 20.81
C VAL A 448 -16.38 8.58 19.38
N VAL A 449 -16.24 7.51 18.58
CA VAL A 449 -16.71 7.46 17.20
C VAL A 449 -18.24 7.59 17.11
N GLU A 450 -18.99 6.87 17.97
CA GLU A 450 -20.45 6.90 17.98
C GLU A 450 -21.03 8.26 18.36
N ASN A 451 -20.38 8.96 19.30
CA ASN A 451 -20.84 10.26 19.82
C ASN A 451 -20.16 11.47 19.18
N LEU A 452 -19.28 11.25 18.18
CA LEU A 452 -18.57 12.33 17.50
C LEU A 452 -19.56 13.27 16.79
N THR A 453 -19.30 14.57 16.85
CA THR A 453 -20.11 15.59 16.18
C THR A 453 -19.31 16.33 15.09
N PRO A 454 -19.97 16.89 14.07
CA PRO A 454 -19.29 17.72 13.08
C PRO A 454 -18.50 18.88 13.68
N GLU A 455 -19.03 19.48 14.75
CA GLU A 455 -18.40 20.60 15.45
C GLU A 455 -17.11 20.20 16.16
N GLN A 456 -17.04 18.98 16.70
CA GLN A 456 -15.80 18.45 17.30
C GLN A 456 -14.74 18.20 16.24
N CYS A 457 -15.11 17.68 15.07
CA CYS A 457 -14.21 17.49 13.93
C CYS A 457 -13.69 18.86 13.41
N GLN A 458 -14.58 19.84 13.26
CA GLN A 458 -14.21 21.20 12.88
C GLN A 458 -13.26 21.85 13.89
N ALA A 459 -13.55 21.72 15.18
CA ALA A 459 -12.71 22.28 16.23
C ALA A 459 -11.30 21.67 16.21
N ALA A 460 -11.19 20.35 16.04
CA ALA A 460 -9.91 19.65 15.94
C ALA A 460 -9.11 20.09 14.71
N LEU A 461 -9.77 20.22 13.54
CA LEU A 461 -9.13 20.72 12.33
C LEU A 461 -8.67 22.16 12.49
N LYS A 462 -9.50 23.01 13.09
CA LYS A 462 -9.15 24.41 13.37
C LYS A 462 -7.96 24.52 14.33
N GLU A 463 -7.92 23.72 15.40
CA GLU A 463 -6.77 23.65 16.32
C GLU A 463 -5.49 23.25 15.59
N ALA A 464 -5.56 22.26 14.70
CA ALA A 464 -4.44 21.78 13.91
C ALA A 464 -3.86 22.86 12.98
N TRP A 465 -4.68 23.77 12.47
CA TRP A 465 -4.29 24.76 11.45
C TRP A 465 -4.18 26.19 11.96
N THR A 466 -4.38 26.44 13.24
CA THR A 466 -4.25 27.77 13.86
C THR A 466 -3.06 27.85 14.81
N GLY A 467 -2.60 29.07 15.07
CA GLY A 467 -1.50 29.32 16.02
C GLY A 467 -0.11 28.93 15.52
N ALA A 468 0.07 28.63 14.25
CA ALA A 468 1.35 28.35 13.63
C ALA A 468 1.41 28.96 12.21
N PHE A 469 2.62 29.13 11.70
CA PHE A 469 2.85 29.73 10.39
C PHE A 469 3.14 28.62 9.37
N PRO A 470 2.38 28.53 8.27
CA PRO A 470 2.59 27.51 7.24
C PRO A 470 3.84 27.75 6.40
N ARG A 471 4.41 26.65 5.93
CA ARG A 471 5.37 26.61 4.83
C ARG A 471 4.63 26.19 3.57
N VAL A 472 4.58 27.09 2.58
CA VAL A 472 3.92 26.83 1.31
C VAL A 472 4.98 26.42 0.31
N ILE A 473 4.90 25.19 -0.19
CA ILE A 473 5.93 24.61 -1.04
C ILE A 473 5.32 24.25 -2.38
N VAL A 474 6.01 24.64 -3.47
CA VAL A 474 5.68 24.18 -4.82
C VAL A 474 6.89 23.49 -5.40
N THR A 475 6.71 22.25 -5.86
CA THR A 475 7.73 21.47 -6.56
C THR A 475 7.37 21.36 -8.03
N SER A 476 8.34 21.49 -8.95
CA SER A 476 8.07 21.44 -10.38
C SER A 476 9.31 21.04 -11.18
N ASN A 477 9.09 20.63 -12.44
CA ASN A 477 10.17 20.47 -13.41
C ASN A 477 10.53 21.78 -14.14
N LYS A 478 9.89 22.89 -13.81
CA LYS A 478 10.14 24.21 -14.40
C LYS A 478 10.86 25.11 -13.42
N GLU A 479 11.92 25.73 -13.90
CA GLU A 479 12.61 26.77 -13.13
C GLU A 479 11.71 28.02 -13.02
N ASN A 480 11.71 28.63 -11.84
CA ASN A 480 11.01 29.88 -11.60
C ASN A 480 11.79 30.73 -10.59
N SER A 481 12.54 31.70 -11.08
CA SER A 481 13.35 32.59 -10.23
C SER A 481 12.52 33.52 -9.33
N GLN A 482 11.27 33.74 -9.64
CA GLN A 482 10.30 34.48 -8.80
C GLN A 482 9.33 33.56 -8.03
N GLY A 483 9.60 32.25 -8.05
CA GLY A 483 8.66 31.25 -7.57
C GLY A 483 8.18 31.49 -6.16
N SER A 484 9.05 31.77 -5.20
CA SER A 484 8.66 32.05 -3.81
C SER A 484 7.76 33.28 -3.68
N ALA A 485 8.06 34.35 -4.41
CA ALA A 485 7.23 35.55 -4.40
C ALA A 485 5.85 35.30 -5.04
N GLU A 486 5.83 34.54 -6.15
CA GLU A 486 4.58 34.16 -6.82
C GLU A 486 3.72 33.23 -5.97
N ILE A 487 4.33 32.28 -5.27
CA ILE A 487 3.63 31.40 -4.34
C ILE A 487 2.98 32.23 -3.22
N MET A 488 3.77 33.10 -2.58
CA MET A 488 3.26 33.96 -1.51
C MET A 488 2.13 34.86 -1.98
N LYS A 489 2.23 35.39 -3.19
CA LYS A 489 1.17 36.21 -3.81
C LYS A 489 -0.10 35.36 -4.02
N ALA A 490 0.02 34.22 -4.68
CA ALA A 490 -1.12 33.32 -4.96
C ALA A 490 -1.79 32.84 -3.66
N TYR A 491 -1.01 32.50 -2.65
CA TYR A 491 -1.51 32.07 -1.35
C TYR A 491 -2.30 33.20 -0.64
N ARG A 492 -1.74 34.42 -0.60
CA ARG A 492 -2.43 35.59 0.00
C ARG A 492 -3.69 35.98 -0.76
N GLU A 493 -3.66 35.95 -2.09
CA GLU A 493 -4.85 36.19 -2.92
C GLU A 493 -5.93 35.16 -2.65
N SER A 494 -5.57 33.88 -2.52
CA SER A 494 -6.52 32.83 -2.15
C SER A 494 -7.20 33.13 -0.82
N GLN A 495 -6.44 33.54 0.20
CA GLN A 495 -6.99 33.84 1.53
C GLN A 495 -8.02 35.00 1.52
N THR A 496 -8.02 35.86 0.52
CA THR A 496 -9.01 36.94 0.38
C THR A 496 -10.29 36.51 -0.33
N ALA A 497 -10.28 35.37 -1.01
CA ALA A 497 -11.45 34.86 -1.70
C ALA A 497 -12.53 34.41 -0.67
N LYS A 498 -13.79 34.78 -0.93
CA LYS A 498 -14.90 34.31 -0.08
C LYS A 498 -15.18 32.83 -0.33
N VAL A 499 -15.21 32.06 0.72
CA VAL A 499 -15.69 30.66 0.67
C VAL A 499 -17.13 30.56 1.14
N GLN A 500 -17.86 29.56 0.65
CA GLN A 500 -19.25 29.29 1.00
C GLN A 500 -19.35 27.94 1.70
N PRO A 501 -20.36 27.72 2.55
CA PRO A 501 -20.60 26.40 3.15
C PRO A 501 -20.66 25.30 2.09
N TYR A 502 -20.11 24.12 2.41
CA TYR A 502 -20.19 22.95 1.55
C TYR A 502 -21.64 22.46 1.47
N GLN A 503 -22.12 22.19 0.25
CA GLN A 503 -23.43 21.62 0.01
C GLN A 503 -23.27 20.14 -0.33
N ALA A 504 -23.92 19.28 0.46
CA ALA A 504 -23.94 17.85 0.20
C ALA A 504 -24.91 17.51 -0.93
N ASP A 505 -24.56 16.51 -1.72
CA ASP A 505 -25.47 15.91 -2.70
C ASP A 505 -26.58 15.11 -1.97
N GLY A 506 -27.80 15.12 -2.54
CA GLY A 506 -28.89 14.32 -2.01
C GLY A 506 -28.60 12.82 -2.11
N ARG A 507 -28.99 12.04 -1.08
CA ARG A 507 -28.85 10.59 -1.07
C ARG A 507 -29.90 9.94 -1.97
N LYS A 508 -29.43 9.03 -2.88
CA LYS A 508 -30.30 8.17 -3.70
C LYS A 508 -30.30 6.75 -3.14
N ASP A 509 -31.39 6.02 -3.40
CA ASP A 509 -31.47 4.61 -3.02
C ASP A 509 -30.86 3.71 -4.11
N PHE A 510 -30.10 2.69 -3.69
CA PHE A 510 -29.62 1.66 -4.59
C PHE A 510 -30.73 0.65 -4.89
N SER A 511 -31.26 0.69 -6.11
CA SER A 511 -32.31 -0.21 -6.55
C SER A 511 -32.15 -0.60 -8.01
N TYR A 512 -31.76 -1.87 -8.24
CA TYR A 512 -31.64 -2.46 -9.57
C TYR A 512 -32.44 -3.77 -9.62
N LYS A 513 -33.13 -3.98 -10.75
CA LYS A 513 -33.86 -5.21 -11.07
C LYS A 513 -33.21 -5.85 -12.28
N PHE A 514 -32.97 -7.16 -12.21
CA PHE A 514 -32.22 -7.89 -13.25
C PHE A 514 -33.08 -8.82 -14.11
N GLY A 515 -34.27 -9.13 -13.68
CA GLY A 515 -35.20 -10.05 -14.33
C GLY A 515 -35.76 -11.08 -13.35
N ASP A 516 -36.42 -12.10 -13.87
CA ASP A 516 -36.90 -13.21 -13.05
C ASP A 516 -35.72 -14.10 -12.62
N PRO A 517 -35.74 -14.62 -11.39
CA PRO A 517 -34.66 -15.50 -10.91
C PRO A 517 -34.42 -16.69 -11.83
N GLY A 518 -33.16 -16.92 -12.20
CA GLY A 518 -32.73 -18.15 -12.87
C GLY A 518 -32.75 -19.36 -11.91
N LYS A 519 -32.41 -20.53 -12.46
CA LYS A 519 -32.30 -21.76 -11.65
C LYS A 519 -31.02 -22.48 -12.00
N VAL A 520 -30.49 -23.25 -11.05
CA VAL A 520 -29.42 -24.20 -11.31
C VAL A 520 -29.97 -25.34 -12.18
N THR A 521 -29.39 -25.57 -13.34
CA THR A 521 -29.76 -26.61 -14.30
C THR A 521 -28.78 -27.79 -14.31
N ALA A 522 -27.56 -27.57 -13.86
CA ALA A 522 -26.55 -28.63 -13.68
C ALA A 522 -25.65 -28.31 -12.49
N ARG A 523 -25.23 -29.38 -11.77
CA ARG A 523 -24.29 -29.30 -10.64
C ARG A 523 -23.27 -30.43 -10.76
N THR A 524 -22.00 -30.13 -10.64
CA THR A 524 -20.89 -31.09 -10.67
C THR A 524 -19.91 -30.77 -9.54
N GLU A 525 -19.39 -31.78 -8.89
CA GLU A 525 -18.40 -31.62 -7.81
C GLU A 525 -17.02 -32.08 -8.32
N THR A 526 -16.02 -31.26 -8.19
CA THR A 526 -14.61 -31.59 -8.42
C THR A 526 -13.96 -31.79 -7.04
N THR A 527 -14.06 -33.02 -6.54
CA THR A 527 -13.76 -33.35 -5.13
C THR A 527 -12.31 -33.14 -4.73
N ASP A 528 -11.37 -33.41 -5.61
CA ASP A 528 -9.92 -33.22 -5.38
C ASP A 528 -9.53 -31.73 -5.26
N LEU A 529 -10.32 -30.84 -5.79
CA LEU A 529 -10.13 -29.38 -5.69
C LEU A 529 -11.09 -28.72 -4.71
N GLY A 530 -12.11 -29.42 -4.21
CA GLY A 530 -13.16 -28.86 -3.38
C GLY A 530 -13.96 -27.77 -4.11
N VAL A 531 -14.25 -27.97 -5.40
CA VAL A 531 -14.95 -27.00 -6.24
C VAL A 531 -16.31 -27.56 -6.64
N THR A 532 -17.37 -26.80 -6.37
CA THR A 532 -18.71 -27.03 -6.89
C THR A 532 -18.89 -26.20 -8.18
N GLN A 533 -19.20 -26.83 -9.28
CA GLN A 533 -19.50 -26.18 -10.55
C GLN A 533 -21.00 -26.23 -10.82
N LEU A 534 -21.60 -25.06 -11.15
CA LEU A 534 -23.00 -24.94 -11.47
C LEU A 534 -23.17 -24.37 -12.88
N THR A 535 -24.28 -24.74 -13.54
CA THR A 535 -24.75 -24.05 -14.73
C THR A 535 -26.13 -23.47 -14.40
N LEU A 536 -26.31 -22.17 -14.63
CA LEU A 536 -27.59 -21.51 -14.45
C LEU A 536 -28.42 -21.59 -15.75
N SER A 537 -29.74 -21.44 -15.61
CA SER A 537 -30.70 -21.54 -16.74
C SER A 537 -30.46 -20.53 -17.87
N ASN A 538 -29.78 -19.41 -17.57
CA ASN A 538 -29.36 -18.44 -18.56
C ASN A 538 -27.99 -18.70 -19.23
N GLY A 539 -27.36 -19.85 -18.92
CA GLY A 539 -26.07 -20.27 -19.50
C GLY A 539 -24.83 -19.82 -18.70
N VAL A 540 -25.00 -19.04 -17.62
CA VAL A 540 -23.88 -18.63 -16.76
C VAL A 540 -23.30 -19.86 -16.06
N ARG A 541 -21.98 -20.01 -16.10
CA ARG A 541 -21.25 -20.99 -15.31
C ARG A 541 -20.77 -20.40 -14.00
N VAL A 542 -20.85 -21.17 -12.92
CA VAL A 542 -20.43 -20.71 -11.59
C VAL A 542 -19.47 -21.74 -11.01
N ASN A 543 -18.34 -21.27 -10.50
CA ASN A 543 -17.35 -22.06 -9.78
C ASN A 543 -17.33 -21.60 -8.32
N LEU A 544 -17.72 -22.46 -7.41
CA LEU A 544 -17.77 -22.20 -5.97
C LEU A 544 -16.67 -22.98 -5.25
N LYS A 545 -15.80 -22.27 -4.55
CA LYS A 545 -14.75 -22.86 -3.74
C LYS A 545 -14.78 -22.29 -2.32
N PRO A 546 -15.55 -22.89 -1.40
CA PRO A 546 -15.46 -22.53 0.02
C PRO A 546 -14.05 -22.81 0.55
N THR A 547 -13.51 -21.86 1.32
CA THR A 547 -12.21 -21.99 1.99
C THR A 547 -12.27 -21.36 3.37
N GLU A 548 -11.34 -21.77 4.23
CA GLU A 548 -11.19 -21.25 5.60
C GLU A 548 -9.91 -20.44 5.78
N PHE A 549 -9.22 -20.10 4.67
CA PHE A 549 -7.94 -19.39 4.72
C PHE A 549 -8.07 -17.97 5.25
N ASP A 550 -9.14 -17.28 4.82
CA ASP A 550 -9.45 -15.91 5.24
C ASP A 550 -10.90 -15.87 5.70
N LYS A 551 -11.14 -15.76 6.99
CA LYS A 551 -12.50 -15.71 7.55
C LYS A 551 -13.23 -14.41 7.17
N ASP A 552 -14.54 -14.52 7.00
CA ASP A 552 -15.42 -13.43 6.60
C ASP A 552 -14.89 -12.64 5.38
N SER A 553 -14.18 -13.35 4.49
CA SER A 553 -13.64 -12.82 3.25
C SER A 553 -14.08 -13.68 2.07
N ILE A 554 -14.75 -13.07 1.10
CA ILE A 554 -15.31 -13.73 -0.08
C ILE A 554 -14.88 -12.93 -1.29
N ASN A 555 -14.14 -13.57 -2.19
CA ASN A 555 -13.73 -12.99 -3.46
C ASN A 555 -14.66 -13.46 -4.58
N ILE A 556 -15.18 -12.53 -5.35
CA ILE A 556 -16.11 -12.80 -6.45
C ILE A 556 -15.54 -12.18 -7.72
N THR A 557 -15.44 -12.97 -8.78
CA THR A 557 -15.00 -12.50 -10.10
C THR A 557 -15.99 -12.97 -11.16
N PHE A 558 -16.51 -12.03 -11.93
CA PHE A 558 -17.25 -12.29 -13.16
C PHE A 558 -16.27 -12.17 -14.32
N ALA A 559 -16.01 -13.25 -15.04
CA ALA A 559 -15.16 -13.29 -16.22
C ALA A 559 -16.03 -13.39 -17.47
N VAL A 560 -16.10 -12.33 -18.26
CA VAL A 560 -16.90 -12.24 -19.49
C VAL A 560 -16.00 -12.34 -20.69
N ASP A 561 -16.29 -13.26 -21.61
CA ASP A 561 -15.50 -13.47 -22.83
C ASP A 561 -15.43 -12.20 -23.71
N GLY A 562 -14.22 -11.82 -24.11
CA GLY A 562 -13.89 -10.57 -24.81
C GLY A 562 -12.42 -10.21 -24.58
N GLY A 563 -12.16 -9.38 -23.59
CA GLY A 563 -10.80 -8.99 -23.18
C GLY A 563 -10.01 -8.22 -24.25
N GLU A 564 -8.70 -8.08 -24.06
CA GLU A 564 -7.83 -7.26 -24.93
C GLU A 564 -7.75 -7.78 -26.37
N LEU A 565 -7.83 -9.08 -26.57
CA LEU A 565 -7.79 -9.66 -27.92
C LEU A 565 -9.02 -9.33 -28.76
N SER A 566 -10.17 -8.98 -28.15
CA SER A 566 -11.36 -8.51 -28.86
C SER A 566 -11.31 -7.02 -29.23
N ARG A 567 -10.30 -6.29 -28.75
CA ARG A 567 -10.11 -4.87 -29.06
C ARG A 567 -9.89 -4.66 -30.55
N PRO A 568 -10.47 -3.59 -31.16
CA PRO A 568 -10.15 -3.24 -32.53
C PRO A 568 -8.63 -3.13 -32.75
N GLU A 569 -8.10 -3.72 -33.80
CA GLU A 569 -6.65 -3.91 -34.00
C GLU A 569 -5.86 -2.61 -33.89
N LYS A 570 -6.36 -1.53 -34.49
CA LYS A 570 -5.67 -0.22 -34.55
C LYS A 570 -5.93 0.66 -33.32
N ALA A 571 -6.70 0.18 -32.35
CA ALA A 571 -7.08 0.98 -31.17
C ALA A 571 -6.11 0.76 -30.00
N SER A 572 -4.80 0.95 -30.22
CA SER A 572 -3.78 0.84 -29.16
C SER A 572 -4.09 1.79 -27.99
N GLY A 573 -4.08 1.29 -26.77
CA GLY A 573 -4.37 2.07 -25.54
C GLY A 573 -5.86 2.20 -25.22
N LEU A 574 -6.78 1.70 -26.06
CA LEU A 574 -8.22 1.74 -25.72
C LEU A 574 -8.51 0.94 -24.44
N GLU A 575 -7.72 -0.07 -24.10
CA GLU A 575 -7.79 -0.83 -22.85
C GLU A 575 -7.52 0.04 -21.63
N LEU A 576 -6.55 0.96 -21.70
CA LEU A 576 -6.26 1.91 -20.63
C LEU A 576 -7.41 2.90 -20.44
N PHE A 577 -7.96 3.37 -21.56
CA PHE A 577 -9.09 4.27 -21.55
C PHE A 577 -10.36 3.59 -21.06
N ALA A 578 -10.62 2.32 -21.45
CA ALA A 578 -11.74 1.52 -20.97
C ALA A 578 -11.67 1.26 -19.46
N ASN A 579 -10.48 0.95 -18.93
CA ASN A 579 -10.30 0.82 -17.48
C ASN A 579 -10.69 2.10 -16.74
N ALA A 580 -10.30 3.27 -17.23
CA ALA A 580 -10.67 4.55 -16.61
C ALA A 580 -12.19 4.82 -16.70
N VAL A 581 -12.81 4.59 -17.86
CA VAL A 581 -14.25 4.78 -18.06
C VAL A 581 -15.07 3.85 -17.17
N MET A 582 -14.71 2.57 -17.12
CA MET A 582 -15.48 1.57 -16.37
C MET A 582 -15.32 1.72 -14.87
N ASN A 583 -14.11 1.97 -14.37
CA ASN A 583 -13.87 2.16 -12.93
C ASN A 583 -14.32 3.54 -12.44
N GLY A 584 -14.23 4.59 -13.26
CA GLY A 584 -14.63 5.94 -12.89
C GLY A 584 -16.09 6.27 -13.19
N GLY A 585 -16.75 5.50 -14.08
CA GLY A 585 -18.06 5.82 -14.61
C GLY A 585 -19.24 5.47 -13.72
N GLY A 586 -19.04 4.68 -12.67
CA GLY A 586 -20.12 4.22 -11.79
C GLY A 586 -21.18 3.40 -12.54
N LEU A 587 -22.44 3.57 -12.14
CA LEU A 587 -23.59 2.93 -12.75
C LEU A 587 -24.45 3.94 -13.53
N LYS A 588 -25.34 3.46 -14.40
CA LYS A 588 -26.22 4.30 -15.21
C LYS A 588 -26.92 5.39 -14.38
N ASP A 589 -27.49 5.02 -13.24
CA ASP A 589 -28.30 5.92 -12.41
C ASP A 589 -27.55 6.48 -11.18
N HIS A 590 -26.30 6.00 -10.94
CA HIS A 590 -25.49 6.39 -9.80
C HIS A 590 -24.03 6.69 -10.21
N SER A 591 -23.52 7.84 -9.84
CA SER A 591 -22.09 8.13 -9.92
C SER A 591 -21.30 7.29 -8.90
N ASN A 592 -19.98 7.21 -9.04
CA ASN A 592 -19.13 6.56 -8.03
C ASN A 592 -19.26 7.24 -6.66
N ASP A 593 -19.47 8.55 -6.62
CA ASP A 593 -19.61 9.29 -5.37
C ASP A 593 -20.94 8.97 -4.66
N GLU A 594 -22.03 8.86 -5.43
CA GLU A 594 -23.30 8.38 -4.90
C GLU A 594 -23.22 6.95 -4.41
N LEU A 595 -22.54 6.06 -5.18
CA LEU A 595 -22.31 4.67 -4.76
C LEU A 595 -21.48 4.58 -3.47
N ALA A 596 -20.43 5.36 -3.34
CA ALA A 596 -19.60 5.38 -2.13
C ALA A 596 -20.42 5.81 -0.89
N ALA A 597 -21.29 6.81 -1.04
CA ALA A 597 -22.18 7.25 0.05
C ALA A 597 -23.28 6.20 0.38
N ILE A 598 -23.85 5.54 -0.65
CA ILE A 598 -24.87 4.49 -0.47
C ILE A 598 -24.27 3.24 0.19
N MET A 599 -23.05 2.86 -0.21
CA MET A 599 -22.36 1.67 0.26
C MET A 599 -21.50 1.93 1.53
N ALA A 600 -21.57 3.14 2.09
CA ALA A 600 -20.83 3.45 3.31
C ALA A 600 -21.19 2.48 4.44
N GLY A 601 -20.18 1.92 5.10
CA GLY A 601 -20.33 0.91 6.12
C GLY A 601 -20.48 -0.53 5.62
N LYS A 602 -20.40 -0.76 4.31
CA LYS A 602 -20.43 -2.10 3.69
C LYS A 602 -19.10 -2.47 3.11
N LYS A 603 -18.75 -3.76 3.20
CA LYS A 603 -17.58 -4.33 2.53
C LYS A 603 -17.94 -4.76 1.12
N VAL A 604 -18.12 -3.80 0.22
CA VAL A 604 -18.49 -4.03 -1.18
C VAL A 604 -17.72 -3.11 -2.12
N GLY A 605 -17.47 -3.60 -3.32
CA GLY A 605 -16.82 -2.82 -4.36
C GLY A 605 -16.68 -3.61 -5.66
N VAL A 606 -16.52 -2.91 -6.78
CA VAL A 606 -16.32 -3.54 -8.09
C VAL A 606 -15.15 -2.86 -8.79
N GLY A 607 -14.14 -3.65 -9.11
CA GLY A 607 -13.05 -3.26 -9.99
C GLY A 607 -13.23 -3.90 -11.38
N PHE A 608 -13.20 -3.07 -12.43
CA PHE A 608 -13.10 -3.55 -13.79
C PHE A 608 -11.64 -3.67 -14.21
N SER A 609 -11.29 -4.80 -14.78
CA SER A 609 -10.00 -5.05 -15.42
C SER A 609 -10.17 -6.00 -16.61
N MET A 610 -9.08 -6.29 -17.31
CA MET A 610 -9.14 -7.25 -18.42
C MET A 610 -7.88 -8.08 -18.50
N THR A 611 -8.03 -9.27 -19.04
CA THR A 611 -6.96 -10.13 -19.51
C THR A 611 -6.99 -10.16 -21.03
N ASP A 612 -6.08 -10.89 -21.63
CA ASP A 612 -6.12 -11.11 -23.08
C ASP A 612 -7.51 -11.55 -23.57
N ARG A 613 -8.19 -12.39 -22.79
CA ARG A 613 -9.45 -13.04 -23.22
C ARG A 613 -10.69 -12.53 -22.50
N PHE A 614 -10.60 -12.06 -21.28
CA PHE A 614 -11.78 -11.78 -20.44
C PHE A 614 -11.81 -10.35 -19.95
N PHE A 615 -12.99 -9.75 -19.98
CA PHE A 615 -13.33 -8.63 -19.12
C PHE A 615 -13.65 -9.17 -17.73
N LEU A 616 -13.05 -8.59 -16.70
CA LEU A 616 -13.21 -9.02 -15.32
C LEU A 616 -13.94 -7.93 -14.51
N LEU A 617 -14.98 -8.34 -13.79
CA LEU A 617 -15.57 -7.55 -12.73
C LEU A 617 -15.28 -8.27 -11.42
N SER A 618 -14.38 -7.71 -10.61
CA SER A 618 -13.91 -8.37 -9.39
C SER A 618 -14.28 -7.56 -8.15
N GLY A 619 -14.63 -8.23 -7.06
CA GLY A 619 -14.92 -7.63 -5.79
C GLY A 619 -14.59 -8.56 -4.63
N ASN A 620 -14.38 -7.96 -3.46
CA ASN A 620 -14.21 -8.65 -2.19
C ASN A 620 -15.31 -8.20 -1.23
N THR A 621 -15.86 -9.14 -0.48
CA THR A 621 -16.96 -8.88 0.45
C THR A 621 -16.84 -9.80 1.68
N ASN A 622 -17.83 -9.71 2.56
CA ASN A 622 -18.04 -10.59 3.69
C ASN A 622 -19.39 -11.33 3.55
N ARG A 623 -19.73 -12.18 4.52
CA ARG A 623 -20.99 -12.92 4.48
C ARG A 623 -22.22 -12.03 4.57
N GLU A 624 -22.15 -10.96 5.36
CA GLU A 624 -23.25 -10.02 5.60
C GLU A 624 -23.59 -9.20 4.35
N ASP A 625 -22.56 -8.75 3.63
CA ASP A 625 -22.69 -7.89 2.46
C ASP A 625 -22.72 -8.68 1.14
N LEU A 626 -22.69 -10.02 1.18
CA LEU A 626 -22.59 -10.89 0.01
C LEU A 626 -23.67 -10.61 -1.04
N GLU A 627 -24.92 -10.43 -0.61
CA GLU A 627 -26.01 -10.10 -1.51
C GLU A 627 -25.83 -8.74 -2.16
N THR A 628 -25.48 -7.71 -1.38
CA THR A 628 -25.21 -6.35 -1.89
C THR A 628 -24.05 -6.37 -2.89
N GLN A 629 -23.00 -7.16 -2.65
CA GLN A 629 -21.87 -7.32 -3.55
C GLN A 629 -22.30 -7.95 -4.88
N LEU A 630 -23.06 -9.02 -4.85
CA LEU A 630 -23.58 -9.67 -6.07
C LEU A 630 -24.51 -8.74 -6.86
N GLN A 631 -25.37 -8.00 -6.18
CA GLN A 631 -26.24 -6.98 -6.81
C GLN A 631 -25.41 -5.88 -7.46
N LEU A 632 -24.38 -5.37 -6.77
CA LEU A 632 -23.50 -4.32 -7.28
C LEU A 632 -22.74 -4.78 -8.54
N GLN A 633 -22.11 -5.97 -8.49
CA GLN A 633 -21.39 -6.53 -9.65
C GLN A 633 -22.34 -6.81 -10.82
N THR A 634 -23.55 -7.33 -10.55
CA THR A 634 -24.56 -7.54 -11.59
C THR A 634 -25.06 -6.22 -12.19
N ALA A 635 -25.16 -5.16 -11.38
CA ALA A 635 -25.49 -3.82 -11.88
C ALA A 635 -24.37 -3.26 -12.77
N TYR A 636 -23.09 -3.46 -12.42
CA TYR A 636 -21.96 -3.08 -13.28
C TYR A 636 -21.92 -3.89 -14.59
N LEU A 637 -22.31 -5.16 -14.55
CA LEU A 637 -22.43 -6.00 -15.75
C LEU A 637 -23.51 -5.48 -16.71
N MET A 638 -24.67 -5.09 -16.21
CA MET A 638 -25.86 -4.79 -16.99
C MET A 638 -26.08 -3.30 -17.27
N HIS A 639 -25.62 -2.44 -16.35
CA HIS A 639 -25.92 -1.01 -16.31
C HIS A 639 -24.69 -0.15 -16.01
N PRO A 640 -23.52 -0.36 -16.68
CA PRO A 640 -22.37 0.51 -16.48
C PRO A 640 -22.68 1.97 -16.82
N GLY A 641 -22.10 2.88 -16.06
CA GLY A 641 -22.47 4.31 -16.14
C GLY A 641 -21.93 5.05 -17.36
N TYR A 642 -20.77 4.67 -17.85
CA TYR A 642 -20.08 5.35 -18.96
C TYR A 642 -20.03 6.88 -18.77
N ARG A 643 -19.61 7.35 -17.56
CA ARG A 643 -19.58 8.77 -17.22
C ARG A 643 -18.24 9.40 -17.56
N GLN A 644 -18.26 10.74 -17.68
CA GLN A 644 -17.07 11.54 -17.99
C GLN A 644 -16.05 11.60 -16.84
N ASP A 645 -16.43 11.31 -15.61
CA ASP A 645 -15.60 11.47 -14.40
C ASP A 645 -14.27 10.71 -14.49
N GLY A 646 -14.28 9.43 -14.87
CA GLY A 646 -13.07 8.64 -15.06
C GLY A 646 -12.20 9.13 -16.22
N VAL A 647 -12.82 9.60 -17.29
CA VAL A 647 -12.12 10.16 -18.45
C VAL A 647 -11.40 11.46 -18.09
N THR A 648 -12.04 12.32 -17.31
CA THR A 648 -11.51 13.60 -16.88
C THR A 648 -10.19 13.42 -16.12
N LEU A 649 -10.18 12.51 -15.16
CA LEU A 649 -8.98 12.19 -14.38
C LEU A 649 -7.87 11.60 -15.27
N LEU A 650 -8.20 10.63 -16.14
CA LEU A 650 -7.22 10.04 -17.04
C LEU A 650 -6.60 11.10 -17.97
N ARG A 651 -7.42 11.95 -18.61
CA ARG A 651 -6.91 12.97 -19.53
C ARG A 651 -5.95 13.96 -18.88
N ARG A 652 -6.18 14.32 -17.63
CA ARG A 652 -5.25 15.14 -16.85
C ARG A 652 -3.97 14.40 -16.48
N ALA A 653 -4.06 13.08 -16.23
CA ALA A 653 -2.90 12.26 -15.88
C ALA A 653 -2.03 11.88 -17.08
N ILE A 654 -2.56 11.86 -18.31
CA ILE A 654 -1.83 11.46 -19.53
C ILE A 654 -0.48 12.16 -19.67
N PRO A 655 -0.36 13.50 -19.62
CA PRO A 655 0.94 14.18 -19.77
C PRO A 655 1.97 13.73 -18.74
N MET A 656 1.54 13.54 -17.50
CA MET A 656 2.38 13.08 -16.40
C MET A 656 2.83 11.61 -16.62
N ILE A 657 1.95 10.74 -17.09
CA ILE A 657 2.27 9.33 -17.39
C ILE A 657 3.37 9.27 -18.46
N TYR A 658 3.24 10.02 -19.53
CA TYR A 658 4.24 10.05 -20.61
C TYR A 658 5.56 10.69 -20.16
N ASN A 659 5.51 11.79 -19.43
CA ASN A 659 6.69 12.42 -18.85
C ASN A 659 7.46 11.40 -17.96
N LYS A 660 6.75 10.69 -17.09
CA LYS A 660 7.35 9.65 -16.25
C LYS A 660 8.00 8.53 -17.09
N MET A 661 7.34 8.08 -18.14
CA MET A 661 7.87 7.04 -19.02
C MET A 661 9.11 7.48 -19.80
N ASP A 662 9.25 8.75 -20.10
CA ASP A 662 10.40 9.30 -20.83
C ASP A 662 11.63 9.48 -19.93
N HIS A 663 11.45 9.59 -18.60
CA HIS A 663 12.52 9.83 -17.62
C HIS A 663 12.88 8.63 -16.74
N GLU A 664 12.19 7.50 -16.88
CA GLU A 664 12.47 6.28 -16.12
C GLU A 664 12.85 5.11 -17.05
N VAL A 665 13.86 4.34 -16.67
CA VAL A 665 14.33 3.18 -17.44
C VAL A 665 13.20 2.14 -17.68
N GLN A 666 12.37 1.90 -16.68
CA GLN A 666 11.21 0.99 -16.80
C GLN A 666 10.12 1.58 -17.71
N GLY A 667 9.97 2.89 -17.73
CA GLY A 667 9.07 3.59 -18.64
C GLY A 667 9.51 3.45 -20.10
N ALA A 668 10.78 3.69 -20.37
CA ALA A 668 11.36 3.48 -21.69
C ALA A 668 11.19 2.05 -22.18
N MET A 669 11.42 1.06 -21.30
CA MET A 669 11.17 -0.34 -21.61
C MET A 669 9.70 -0.62 -21.99
N LYS A 670 8.78 -0.17 -21.16
CA LYS A 670 7.33 -0.36 -21.39
C LYS A 670 6.87 0.26 -22.70
N LYS A 671 7.45 1.39 -23.06
CA LYS A 671 7.12 2.13 -24.29
C LYS A 671 7.72 1.49 -25.54
N GLN A 672 8.98 1.00 -25.49
CA GLN A 672 9.75 0.64 -26.68
C GLN A 672 9.88 -0.88 -26.89
N VAL A 673 10.03 -1.68 -25.84
CA VAL A 673 10.33 -3.11 -25.95
C VAL A 673 9.20 -3.89 -26.61
N PRO A 674 7.90 -3.72 -26.26
CA PRO A 674 6.83 -4.46 -26.92
C PRO A 674 6.76 -4.20 -28.45
N ALA A 675 7.01 -2.96 -28.88
CA ALA A 675 7.05 -2.62 -30.30
C ALA A 675 8.15 -3.40 -31.04
N ILE A 676 9.32 -3.58 -30.41
CA ILE A 676 10.44 -4.32 -30.96
C ILE A 676 10.12 -5.82 -31.03
N LEU A 677 9.67 -6.39 -29.90
CA LEU A 677 9.40 -7.82 -29.78
C LEU A 677 8.27 -8.28 -30.69
N TYR A 678 7.25 -7.47 -30.88
CA TYR A 678 6.05 -7.79 -31.70
C TYR A 678 6.02 -7.07 -33.06
N ARG A 679 7.19 -6.62 -33.58
CA ARG A 679 7.32 -6.04 -34.92
C ARG A 679 6.36 -4.88 -35.19
N ASN A 680 6.19 -3.98 -34.21
CA ASN A 680 5.25 -2.86 -34.24
C ASN A 680 3.78 -3.27 -34.42
N ASN A 681 3.39 -4.47 -33.99
CA ASN A 681 1.98 -4.86 -34.00
C ASN A 681 1.18 -3.92 -33.09
N PRO A 682 0.13 -3.22 -33.60
CA PRO A 682 -0.63 -2.23 -32.82
C PRO A 682 -1.28 -2.79 -31.55
N ARG A 683 -1.48 -4.10 -31.46
CA ARG A 683 -2.04 -4.74 -30.25
C ARG A 683 -1.08 -4.71 -29.06
N PHE A 684 0.23 -4.72 -29.33
CA PHE A 684 1.28 -4.80 -28.30
C PHE A 684 2.10 -3.53 -28.18
N THR A 685 1.91 -2.55 -29.07
CA THR A 685 2.58 -1.25 -28.97
C THR A 685 1.90 -0.35 -27.96
N PHE A 686 2.71 0.31 -27.14
CA PHE A 686 2.17 1.35 -26.25
C PHE A 686 1.60 2.51 -27.11
N PRO A 687 0.41 3.06 -26.77
CA PRO A 687 -0.22 4.11 -27.58
C PRO A 687 0.62 5.39 -27.58
N THR A 688 0.44 6.26 -28.57
CA THR A 688 0.93 7.64 -28.48
C THR A 688 0.02 8.48 -27.57
N GLN A 689 0.54 9.60 -27.08
CA GLN A 689 -0.25 10.50 -26.25
C GLN A 689 -1.49 11.01 -26.99
N GLU A 690 -1.35 11.32 -28.29
CA GLU A 690 -2.44 11.77 -29.17
C GLU A 690 -3.50 10.67 -29.31
N GLN A 691 -3.09 9.43 -29.54
CA GLN A 691 -4.03 8.29 -29.64
C GLN A 691 -4.83 8.17 -28.35
N LEU A 692 -4.17 8.11 -27.20
CA LEU A 692 -4.84 7.95 -25.90
C LEU A 692 -5.80 9.10 -25.59
N THR A 693 -5.41 10.33 -25.96
CA THR A 693 -6.23 11.53 -25.76
C THR A 693 -7.44 11.58 -26.71
N SER A 694 -7.34 10.98 -27.89
CA SER A 694 -8.41 11.02 -28.93
C SER A 694 -9.63 10.17 -28.59
N TYR A 695 -9.47 9.12 -27.77
CA TYR A 695 -10.58 8.21 -27.44
C TYR A 695 -11.73 8.89 -26.74
N GLN A 696 -12.93 8.41 -27.04
CA GLN A 696 -14.19 8.87 -26.46
C GLN A 696 -14.86 7.71 -25.71
N ILE A 697 -15.78 8.05 -24.82
CA ILE A 697 -16.60 7.05 -24.11
C ILE A 697 -17.33 6.11 -25.07
N LYS A 698 -17.73 6.65 -26.23
CA LYS A 698 -18.38 5.86 -27.28
C LYS A 698 -17.51 4.68 -27.74
N ASP A 699 -16.19 4.88 -27.88
CA ASP A 699 -15.29 3.83 -28.38
C ASP A 699 -15.23 2.66 -27.38
N VAL A 700 -15.24 2.98 -26.08
CA VAL A 700 -15.33 1.97 -25.01
C VAL A 700 -16.67 1.26 -25.04
N ARG A 701 -17.76 2.01 -25.14
CA ARG A 701 -19.11 1.44 -25.16
C ARG A 701 -19.29 0.48 -26.36
N ASP A 702 -18.84 0.89 -27.54
CA ASP A 702 -18.92 0.09 -28.75
C ASP A 702 -18.12 -1.23 -28.65
N TRP A 703 -17.03 -1.23 -27.88
CA TRP A 703 -16.22 -2.41 -27.67
C TRP A 703 -16.73 -3.31 -26.53
N VAL A 704 -17.14 -2.73 -25.39
CA VAL A 704 -17.31 -3.46 -24.12
C VAL A 704 -18.76 -3.80 -23.83
N ASP A 705 -19.74 -2.95 -24.22
CA ASP A 705 -21.13 -3.05 -23.76
C ASP A 705 -21.84 -4.33 -24.25
N ALA A 706 -21.71 -4.66 -25.53
CA ALA A 706 -22.38 -5.85 -26.10
C ALA A 706 -21.78 -7.17 -25.54
N PRO A 707 -20.46 -7.34 -25.44
CA PRO A 707 -19.85 -8.48 -24.75
C PRO A 707 -20.31 -8.62 -23.29
N LEU A 708 -20.29 -7.54 -22.48
CA LEU A 708 -20.74 -7.60 -21.10
C LEU A 708 -22.18 -8.11 -20.97
N LYS A 709 -23.05 -7.84 -21.92
CA LYS A 709 -24.45 -8.24 -21.87
C LYS A 709 -24.72 -9.65 -22.43
N ASN A 710 -23.95 -10.13 -23.40
CA ASN A 710 -24.37 -11.29 -24.21
C ASN A 710 -23.35 -12.44 -24.24
N ASN A 711 -22.05 -12.16 -24.03
CA ASN A 711 -21.01 -13.17 -24.22
C ASN A 711 -21.02 -14.23 -23.10
N TYR A 712 -20.31 -15.32 -23.35
CA TYR A 712 -20.02 -16.34 -22.34
C TYR A 712 -19.49 -15.71 -21.04
N MET A 713 -19.96 -16.23 -19.93
CA MET A 713 -19.55 -15.73 -18.62
C MET A 713 -19.33 -16.85 -17.60
N GLU A 714 -18.26 -16.75 -16.86
CA GLU A 714 -18.01 -17.54 -15.65
C GLU A 714 -18.01 -16.65 -14.42
N VAL A 715 -18.62 -17.11 -13.37
CA VAL A 715 -18.59 -16.52 -12.03
C VAL A 715 -17.76 -17.42 -11.13
N THR A 716 -16.70 -16.89 -10.55
CA THR A 716 -15.90 -17.62 -9.56
C THR A 716 -16.07 -16.97 -8.20
N VAL A 717 -16.40 -17.79 -7.21
CA VAL A 717 -16.53 -17.37 -5.81
C VAL A 717 -15.60 -18.23 -4.96
N THR A 718 -14.71 -17.57 -4.23
CA THR A 718 -13.76 -18.25 -3.30
C THR A 718 -13.78 -17.56 -1.94
N GLY A 719 -13.66 -18.30 -0.87
CA GLY A 719 -13.57 -17.73 0.49
C GLY A 719 -14.53 -18.35 1.49
N ASP A 720 -14.82 -17.59 2.53
CA ASP A 720 -15.57 -18.05 3.69
C ASP A 720 -17.09 -17.93 3.50
N PHE A 721 -17.67 -18.88 2.78
CA PHE A 721 -19.13 -18.98 2.57
C PHE A 721 -19.60 -20.44 2.61
N ARG A 722 -20.92 -20.64 2.69
CA ARG A 722 -21.55 -21.95 2.50
C ARG A 722 -22.17 -21.99 1.10
N THR A 723 -21.89 -23.09 0.38
CA THR A 723 -22.40 -23.27 -1.00
C THR A 723 -23.92 -23.12 -1.10
N GLU A 724 -24.66 -23.65 -0.12
CA GLU A 724 -26.14 -23.63 -0.16
C GLU A 724 -26.72 -22.23 0.13
N ASP A 725 -25.96 -21.35 0.83
CA ASP A 725 -26.42 -19.98 1.15
C ASP A 725 -26.25 -19.04 -0.07
N ILE A 726 -25.21 -19.27 -0.91
CA ILE A 726 -24.93 -18.40 -2.06
C ILE A 726 -25.77 -18.73 -3.29
N ILE A 727 -26.20 -19.98 -3.47
CA ILE A 727 -26.97 -20.41 -4.65
C ILE A 727 -28.23 -19.56 -4.86
N PRO A 728 -29.11 -19.33 -3.86
CA PRO A 728 -30.29 -18.50 -4.02
C PRO A 728 -29.95 -17.02 -4.37
N LEU A 729 -28.80 -16.54 -3.91
CA LEU A 729 -28.33 -15.19 -4.24
C LEU A 729 -27.90 -15.10 -5.71
N LEU A 730 -27.19 -16.12 -6.19
CA LEU A 730 -26.77 -16.19 -7.59
C LEU A 730 -27.95 -16.32 -8.54
N GLU A 731 -29.00 -17.12 -8.16
CA GLU A 731 -30.21 -17.26 -8.97
C GLU A 731 -30.95 -15.94 -9.18
N ARG A 732 -31.07 -15.10 -8.13
CA ARG A 732 -31.76 -13.81 -8.21
C ARG A 732 -30.91 -12.62 -8.67
N THR A 733 -29.61 -12.82 -8.86
CA THR A 733 -28.68 -11.81 -9.39
C THR A 733 -28.17 -12.22 -10.79
N VAL A 734 -27.03 -12.86 -10.88
CA VAL A 734 -26.44 -13.26 -12.17
C VAL A 734 -27.28 -14.28 -12.94
N GLY A 735 -28.11 -15.07 -12.26
CA GLY A 735 -29.07 -15.98 -12.89
C GLY A 735 -30.25 -15.28 -13.51
N ALA A 736 -30.58 -14.07 -13.04
CA ALA A 736 -31.70 -13.26 -13.53
C ALA A 736 -31.35 -12.39 -14.74
N VAL A 737 -30.06 -12.32 -15.15
CA VAL A 737 -29.68 -11.57 -16.36
C VAL A 737 -30.07 -12.34 -17.64
N PRO A 738 -30.18 -11.68 -18.79
CA PRO A 738 -30.53 -12.32 -20.05
C PRO A 738 -29.63 -13.53 -20.39
N LYS A 739 -30.14 -14.41 -21.27
CA LYS A 739 -29.41 -15.58 -21.74
C LYS A 739 -28.03 -15.21 -22.31
N ARG A 740 -27.02 -15.98 -21.97
CA ARG A 740 -25.62 -15.80 -22.34
C ARG A 740 -25.19 -16.84 -23.38
N ALA A 741 -24.10 -16.56 -24.10
CA ALA A 741 -23.46 -17.56 -24.95
C ALA A 741 -23.04 -18.78 -24.10
N GLU A 742 -23.22 -19.98 -24.65
CA GLU A 742 -22.97 -21.25 -23.92
C GLU A 742 -21.49 -21.62 -23.82
N ALA A 743 -20.69 -21.07 -24.74
CA ALA A 743 -19.24 -21.29 -24.81
C ALA A 743 -18.51 -20.00 -25.16
N PRO A 744 -17.24 -19.89 -24.79
CA PRO A 744 -16.38 -18.80 -25.21
C PRO A 744 -16.21 -18.77 -26.73
N ALA A 745 -16.12 -17.59 -27.34
CA ALA A 745 -15.85 -17.44 -28.75
C ALA A 745 -14.52 -18.12 -29.16
N THR A 746 -14.49 -18.70 -30.35
CA THR A 746 -13.24 -19.21 -30.93
C THR A 746 -12.36 -18.02 -31.32
N LEU A 747 -11.18 -17.93 -30.75
CA LEU A 747 -10.19 -16.91 -31.09
C LEU A 747 -9.43 -17.32 -32.35
N ASP A 748 -9.12 -16.35 -33.20
CA ASP A 748 -8.22 -16.53 -34.34
C ASP A 748 -6.83 -16.94 -33.84
N GLU A 749 -6.23 -17.97 -34.45
CA GLU A 749 -4.89 -18.46 -34.08
C GLU A 749 -3.81 -17.38 -34.25
N THR A 750 -3.97 -16.44 -35.18
CA THR A 750 -3.03 -15.33 -35.39
C THR A 750 -3.05 -14.35 -34.20
N LEU A 751 -4.18 -14.21 -33.52
CA LEU A 751 -4.29 -13.41 -32.29
C LEU A 751 -3.67 -14.12 -31.08
N ARG A 752 -3.77 -15.46 -31.04
CA ARG A 752 -3.19 -16.28 -29.98
C ARG A 752 -1.67 -16.41 -30.12
N HIS A 753 -1.17 -16.42 -31.34
CA HIS A 753 0.24 -16.61 -31.68
C HIS A 753 0.76 -15.45 -32.55
N PRO A 754 0.87 -14.23 -31.99
CA PRO A 754 1.33 -13.07 -32.74
C PRO A 754 2.75 -13.29 -33.28
N ALA A 755 3.03 -12.74 -34.46
CA ALA A 755 4.36 -12.77 -35.02
C ALA A 755 5.33 -11.96 -34.14
N MET A 756 6.39 -12.61 -33.69
CA MET A 756 7.45 -12.00 -32.92
C MET A 756 8.70 -11.75 -33.77
N ALA A 757 9.56 -10.85 -33.31
CA ALA A 757 10.89 -10.65 -33.90
C ALA A 757 11.76 -11.91 -33.73
N ASP A 758 12.82 -12.03 -34.53
CA ASP A 758 13.87 -13.00 -34.29
C ASP A 758 14.75 -12.50 -33.13
N PHE A 759 15.06 -13.39 -32.17
CA PHE A 759 15.70 -13.01 -30.92
C PHE A 759 17.24 -12.98 -30.97
N ASN A 760 17.83 -12.94 -32.18
CA ASN A 760 19.26 -12.91 -32.41
C ASN A 760 19.80 -11.50 -32.64
N PHE A 761 19.39 -10.54 -31.79
CA PHE A 761 19.86 -9.16 -31.86
C PHE A 761 20.10 -8.56 -30.49
N SER A 762 20.97 -7.56 -30.44
CA SER A 762 21.12 -6.65 -29.31
C SER A 762 20.66 -5.26 -29.72
N LYS A 763 20.01 -4.55 -28.82
CA LYS A 763 19.54 -3.19 -29.08
C LYS A 763 19.71 -2.31 -27.86
N ASP A 764 20.37 -1.17 -28.05
CA ASP A 764 20.47 -0.14 -27.03
C ASP A 764 19.23 0.77 -27.13
N LEU A 765 18.61 1.00 -25.99
CA LEU A 765 17.50 1.93 -25.82
C LEU A 765 17.94 3.05 -24.89
N THR A 766 17.59 4.26 -25.20
CA THR A 766 17.92 5.45 -24.40
C THR A 766 16.66 6.05 -23.79
N TYR A 767 16.82 6.69 -22.67
CA TYR A 767 15.82 7.49 -21.99
C TYR A 767 16.47 8.75 -21.42
N ASP A 768 15.70 9.78 -21.15
CA ASP A 768 16.19 11.05 -20.66
C ASP A 768 16.29 11.05 -19.12
N SER A 769 17.52 11.06 -18.60
CA SER A 769 17.78 11.10 -17.14
C SER A 769 19.11 11.78 -16.86
N SER A 770 19.15 12.53 -15.76
CA SER A 770 20.39 13.14 -15.23
C SER A 770 21.29 12.13 -14.50
N ILE A 771 20.85 10.88 -14.35
CA ILE A 771 21.56 9.84 -13.60
C ILE A 771 21.96 8.70 -14.53
N ASP A 772 23.22 8.31 -14.48
CA ASP A 772 23.76 7.15 -15.20
C ASP A 772 23.17 5.85 -14.61
N LYS A 773 22.03 5.43 -15.13
CA LYS A 773 21.39 4.14 -14.83
C LYS A 773 21.31 3.31 -16.10
N THR A 774 21.75 2.05 -16.01
CA THR A 774 21.66 1.09 -17.10
C THR A 774 20.92 -0.15 -16.61
N MET A 775 20.03 -0.68 -17.45
CA MET A 775 19.39 -1.95 -17.24
C MET A 775 19.66 -2.86 -18.43
N VAL A 776 20.13 -4.06 -18.15
CA VAL A 776 20.31 -5.11 -19.17
C VAL A 776 19.16 -6.09 -19.05
N CYS A 777 18.47 -6.36 -20.17
CA CYS A 777 17.38 -7.32 -20.22
C CYS A 777 17.65 -8.36 -21.28
N LEU A 778 17.49 -9.60 -20.90
CA LEU A 778 17.61 -10.75 -21.78
C LEU A 778 16.22 -11.34 -22.03
N PHE A 779 15.88 -11.56 -23.28
CA PHE A 779 14.58 -12.10 -23.69
C PHE A 779 14.76 -13.42 -24.43
N TRP A 780 13.96 -14.41 -24.09
CA TRP A 780 13.87 -15.68 -24.78
C TRP A 780 12.45 -15.92 -25.26
N LYS A 781 12.34 -16.36 -26.52
CA LYS A 781 11.06 -16.81 -27.04
C LYS A 781 10.70 -18.16 -26.41
N THR A 782 9.53 -18.26 -25.85
CA THR A 782 8.99 -19.51 -25.29
C THR A 782 7.66 -19.84 -25.96
N PRO A 783 7.25 -21.13 -26.00
CA PRO A 783 5.88 -21.49 -26.35
C PRO A 783 4.87 -20.79 -25.44
N GLY A 784 3.68 -20.49 -25.95
CA GLY A 784 2.61 -19.85 -25.21
C GLY A 784 2.19 -20.62 -23.95
N GLY A 785 1.51 -19.94 -23.01
CA GLY A 785 1.07 -20.49 -21.72
C GLY A 785 0.01 -21.60 -21.78
N GLU A 786 -0.36 -22.06 -22.97
CA GLU A 786 -1.32 -23.16 -23.18
C GLU A 786 -0.81 -24.48 -22.64
N ASN A 787 0.48 -24.76 -22.80
CA ASN A 787 1.11 -25.90 -22.18
C ASN A 787 1.35 -25.61 -20.70
N LYS A 788 0.36 -25.87 -19.86
CA LYS A 788 0.40 -25.62 -18.41
C LYS A 788 1.59 -26.29 -17.70
N LYS A 789 2.00 -27.48 -18.17
CA LYS A 789 3.15 -28.20 -17.61
C LYS A 789 4.47 -27.46 -17.91
N LEU A 790 4.62 -26.96 -19.12
CA LEU A 790 5.80 -26.18 -19.52
C LEU A 790 5.80 -24.81 -18.81
N ALA A 791 4.67 -24.12 -18.77
CA ALA A 791 4.54 -22.83 -18.07
C ALA A 791 4.94 -22.95 -16.59
N ARG A 792 4.48 -24.01 -15.89
CA ARG A 792 4.89 -24.29 -14.50
C ARG A 792 6.41 -24.52 -14.38
N ARG A 793 7.01 -25.30 -15.30
CA ARG A 793 8.46 -25.54 -15.31
C ARG A 793 9.25 -24.26 -15.54
N LEU A 794 8.81 -23.40 -16.47
CA LEU A 794 9.43 -22.11 -16.74
C LEU A 794 9.33 -21.15 -15.53
N ASN A 795 8.19 -21.16 -14.83
CA ASN A 795 8.05 -20.38 -13.62
C ASN A 795 8.98 -20.88 -12.49
N MET A 796 9.16 -22.21 -12.36
CA MET A 796 10.14 -22.76 -11.41
C MET A 796 11.58 -22.41 -11.82
N LEU A 797 11.89 -22.47 -13.12
CA LEU A 797 13.21 -22.06 -13.61
C LEU A 797 13.47 -20.58 -13.31
N LYS A 798 12.48 -19.70 -13.54
CA LYS A 798 12.55 -18.29 -13.19
C LYS A 798 12.86 -18.08 -11.69
N ALA A 799 12.19 -18.82 -10.81
CA ALA A 799 12.46 -18.75 -9.37
C ALA A 799 13.87 -19.22 -8.99
N GLY A 800 14.49 -20.10 -9.78
CA GLY A 800 15.88 -20.55 -9.59
C GLY A 800 16.94 -19.55 -10.07
N PHE A 801 16.55 -18.47 -10.79
CA PHE A 801 17.46 -17.39 -11.19
C PHE A 801 17.47 -16.20 -10.21
N TYR A 802 16.51 -16.15 -9.30
CA TYR A 802 16.45 -15.19 -8.22
C TYR A 802 16.97 -15.84 -6.92
#